data_a14796a1dffa91a96be4a2f7d13f85e1
#
_entry.id   a14796a1dffa91a96be4a2f7d13f85e1
#
_cell.length_a   1.000
_cell.length_b   1.000
_cell.length_c   1.000
_cell.angle_alpha   90.00
_cell.angle_beta   90.00
_cell.angle_gamma   90.00
#
_symmetry.space_group_name_H-M   'P 1'
#
loop_
_entity.id
_entity.type
_entity.pdbx_description
1 polymer ?
#
loop_
_entity_poly.entity_id
_entity_poly.type
_entity_poly.pdbx_seq_one_letter_code
_entity_poly.pdbx_strand_id
1 'polypeptide(L)'
;MKFLIFFLSIFFIHSVSIAQFHYSSKNKKAIKLFEKGQKAPNESLDPITRLPNYKLGLSYFNQALKKDPLFWEAHVFAGEYCEIMQDYPAAIAHYEAAIQINPQHSQTGSTYFYTANLYQALGNYEKGLRFAEQFIQYKNTNPELLKKAYTIRENCLFASDAMQHPTIFKPINVGPGINTADPEYYPTITVDGKTMLFTRRIKDDKAQNQQKLQEDFFVSHYTNKWEQAQPMPKNINTSLNEGAPSIAADGRSLIFVACSDQSGNNNYGDARTGKGSCDLFYTKKLGSKWLNPINLPGSVNTGTWESQPSLSADGKTLYFIRRVNKRGEAANSDIFVSHLLDNGDWSTAEALPNNINTPLEEESVLIHPDGKTLYFASRGHIGMGGSDLFLSTLDATGKWSNPKNLGYPINTNFDENSLLVSAEGTIAYFASNRTGGYGQLDIYSFEMPEELRPTKTLYFEGIVYDAITKKPLAGKFQLIDLQSGKEIVFSEADKITGEFLVSLPLNKSYALNVSYPGYTFYSENFNMLDTSNLSAIHLDVPMVPITSEQPNLLANVFFDLGKANLRNESFVELNKLVDFLQKNPSLSIEISGHTDNRGDANVNLQLSTDRAKTVYSYILSKGIDQKRLTYKGYGSSQPINSVEDIAKITTEVAKEKAHQMNRRTEYKLLK
;
A
#
# COMPACT_ATOMS: atom_id res chain seq x y z
N MET A 1 7.71 2.20 -18.52
CA MET A 1 6.65 2.73 -19.42
C MET A 1 7.08 4.12 -19.85
N LYS A 2 7.31 4.37 -21.13
CA LYS A 2 7.51 5.76 -21.61
C LYS A 2 6.13 6.41 -21.58
N PHE A 3 5.74 7.04 -20.49
CA PHE A 3 4.57 7.90 -20.47
C PHE A 3 4.85 9.10 -21.35
N LEU A 4 4.17 9.14 -22.47
CA LEU A 4 4.06 10.32 -23.31
C LEU A 4 3.22 11.33 -22.52
N ILE A 5 3.87 12.24 -21.79
CA ILE A 5 3.17 13.40 -21.24
C ILE A 5 2.82 14.28 -22.45
N PHE A 6 1.62 14.09 -22.98
CA PHE A 6 1.02 15.04 -23.91
C PHE A 6 0.60 16.28 -23.13
N PHE A 7 1.54 17.19 -22.90
CA PHE A 7 1.16 18.57 -22.68
C PHE A 7 0.68 19.12 -24.02
N LEU A 8 -0.63 19.05 -24.26
CA LEU A 8 -1.25 19.82 -25.33
C LEU A 8 -1.16 21.31 -24.93
N SER A 9 -0.10 21.97 -25.35
CA SER A 9 -0.12 23.42 -25.49
C SER A 9 -1.06 23.74 -26.64
N ILE A 10 -2.38 23.85 -26.33
CA ILE A 10 -3.36 24.36 -27.29
C ILE A 10 -3.10 25.85 -27.43
N PHE A 11 -2.24 26.22 -28.39
CA PHE A 11 -2.28 27.55 -28.95
C PHE A 11 -3.61 27.70 -29.68
N PHE A 12 -4.57 28.38 -29.06
CA PHE A 12 -5.76 28.89 -29.74
C PHE A 12 -5.29 29.82 -30.88
N ILE A 13 -5.25 29.27 -32.10
CA ILE A 13 -5.27 30.08 -33.29
C ILE A 13 -6.67 30.70 -33.36
N HIS A 14 -6.84 31.84 -32.69
CA HIS A 14 -7.95 32.70 -33.04
C HIS A 14 -7.70 33.18 -34.46
N SER A 15 -8.63 32.89 -35.37
CA SER A 15 -8.78 33.52 -36.65
C SER A 15 -8.99 35.04 -36.45
N VAL A 16 -7.90 35.75 -36.23
CA VAL A 16 -7.85 37.22 -36.26
C VAL A 16 -7.46 37.59 -37.70
N SER A 17 -8.30 38.40 -38.30
CA SER A 17 -8.07 39.12 -39.56
C SER A 17 -6.59 39.42 -39.79
N ILE A 18 -6.18 39.37 -41.07
CA ILE A 18 -4.84 39.61 -41.63
C ILE A 18 -4.33 40.99 -41.15
N ALA A 19 -3.88 41.06 -39.90
CA ALA A 19 -2.95 42.06 -39.43
C ALA A 19 -1.56 41.56 -39.81
N GLN A 20 -0.78 42.32 -40.54
CA GLN A 20 0.60 42.05 -40.89
C GLN A 20 1.36 41.67 -39.58
N PHE A 21 1.66 40.38 -39.42
CA PHE A 21 2.56 39.92 -38.35
C PHE A 21 3.93 40.56 -38.60
N HIS A 22 4.33 41.51 -37.74
CA HIS A 22 5.67 42.08 -37.78
C HIS A 22 6.59 41.17 -36.97
N TYR A 23 7.32 40.32 -37.67
CA TYR A 23 8.38 39.52 -37.06
C TYR A 23 9.52 40.41 -36.53
N SER A 24 10.18 39.97 -35.47
CA SER A 24 11.36 40.68 -34.92
C SER A 24 12.50 40.73 -35.95
N SER A 25 12.61 39.76 -36.82
CA SER A 25 13.56 39.74 -37.94
C SER A 25 13.08 40.58 -39.13
N LYS A 26 14.02 41.33 -39.72
CA LYS A 26 13.85 41.99 -41.03
C LYS A 26 14.44 41.19 -42.21
N ASN A 27 15.12 40.10 -41.93
CA ASN A 27 15.76 39.25 -42.92
C ASN A 27 14.73 38.35 -43.61
N LYS A 28 14.33 38.69 -44.85
CA LYS A 28 13.34 37.95 -45.65
C LYS A 28 13.67 36.47 -45.82
N LYS A 29 14.96 36.09 -45.89
CA LYS A 29 15.39 34.73 -45.99
C LYS A 29 15.20 33.95 -44.67
N ALA A 30 15.48 34.59 -43.57
CA ALA A 30 15.24 34.01 -42.23
C ALA A 30 13.73 33.83 -42.00
N ILE A 31 12.91 34.82 -42.31
CA ILE A 31 11.45 34.73 -42.19
C ILE A 31 10.89 33.56 -43.02
N LYS A 32 11.28 33.44 -44.30
CA LYS A 32 10.82 32.34 -45.16
C LYS A 32 11.23 30.96 -44.62
N LEU A 33 12.39 30.82 -43.99
CA LEU A 33 12.83 29.58 -43.34
C LEU A 33 12.00 29.30 -42.07
N PHE A 34 11.75 30.33 -41.27
CA PHE A 34 10.92 30.23 -40.09
C PHE A 34 9.49 29.73 -40.42
N GLU A 35 8.83 30.36 -41.42
CA GLU A 35 7.51 29.90 -41.88
C GLU A 35 7.49 28.48 -42.40
N LYS A 36 8.57 27.98 -43.02
CA LYS A 36 8.71 26.57 -43.39
C LYS A 36 8.83 25.69 -42.17
N GLY A 37 9.55 26.13 -41.14
CA GLY A 37 9.69 25.43 -39.88
C GLY A 37 8.35 25.23 -39.17
N GLN A 38 7.50 26.26 -39.12
CA GLN A 38 6.17 26.18 -38.53
C GLN A 38 5.23 25.20 -39.29
N LYS A 39 5.36 25.07 -40.60
CA LYS A 39 4.53 24.19 -41.42
C LYS A 39 4.99 22.72 -41.39
N ALA A 40 6.28 22.48 -41.15
CA ALA A 40 6.89 21.17 -41.29
C ALA A 40 6.18 20.03 -40.51
N PRO A 41 5.73 20.20 -39.26
CA PRO A 41 5.01 19.17 -38.52
C PRO A 41 3.67 18.77 -39.17
N ASN A 42 3.00 19.71 -39.81
CA ASN A 42 1.68 19.48 -40.45
C ASN A 42 1.80 18.96 -41.89
N GLU A 43 2.89 19.26 -42.59
CA GLU A 43 3.11 18.91 -44.00
C GLU A 43 3.89 17.61 -44.17
N SER A 44 4.59 17.15 -43.13
CA SER A 44 5.37 15.90 -43.22
C SER A 44 5.38 15.12 -41.90
N LEU A 45 5.47 13.78 -42.01
CA LEU A 45 5.70 12.91 -40.88
C LEU A 45 7.19 12.54 -40.82
N ASP A 46 7.70 12.34 -39.62
CA ASP A 46 9.03 11.75 -39.42
C ASP A 46 9.06 10.35 -40.06
N PRO A 47 10.06 10.03 -40.91
CA PRO A 47 10.08 8.78 -41.68
C PRO A 47 10.23 7.53 -40.79
N ILE A 48 10.77 7.70 -39.56
CA ILE A 48 11.01 6.61 -38.60
C ILE A 48 9.84 6.46 -37.64
N THR A 49 9.44 7.58 -36.99
CA THR A 49 8.45 7.54 -35.88
C THR A 49 7.02 7.67 -36.37
N ARG A 50 6.79 8.12 -37.61
CA ARG A 50 5.48 8.44 -38.18
C ARG A 50 4.69 9.52 -37.44
N LEU A 51 5.36 10.27 -36.58
CA LEU A 51 4.81 11.44 -35.86
C LEU A 51 5.06 12.73 -36.66
N PRO A 52 4.39 13.86 -36.33
CA PRO A 52 4.66 15.17 -36.93
C PRO A 52 6.16 15.50 -36.87
N ASN A 53 6.70 15.98 -38.01
CA ASN A 53 8.16 16.09 -38.19
C ASN A 53 8.73 17.36 -37.55
N TYR A 54 8.75 17.40 -36.22
CA TYR A 54 9.36 18.47 -35.43
C TYR A 54 10.84 18.63 -35.68
N LYS A 55 11.56 17.53 -35.97
CA LYS A 55 12.99 17.55 -36.29
C LYS A 55 13.30 18.34 -37.54
N LEU A 56 12.47 18.18 -38.59
CA LEU A 56 12.58 19.00 -39.80
C LEU A 56 12.25 20.45 -39.50
N GLY A 57 11.21 20.73 -38.74
CA GLY A 57 10.85 22.08 -38.33
C GLY A 57 11.99 22.79 -37.58
N LEU A 58 12.58 22.10 -36.59
CA LEU A 58 13.75 22.62 -35.86
C LEU A 58 14.94 22.90 -36.78
N SER A 59 15.17 22.04 -37.76
CA SER A 59 16.22 22.26 -38.80
C SER A 59 16.02 23.58 -39.53
N TYR A 60 14.78 23.91 -39.92
CA TYR A 60 14.46 25.20 -40.59
C TYR A 60 14.64 26.39 -39.62
N PHE A 61 14.23 26.28 -38.35
CA PHE A 61 14.47 27.33 -37.36
C PHE A 61 15.98 27.59 -37.17
N ASN A 62 16.77 26.55 -37.04
CA ASN A 62 18.24 26.67 -36.92
C ASN A 62 18.86 27.31 -38.17
N GLN A 63 18.33 27.06 -39.39
CA GLN A 63 18.77 27.74 -40.59
C GLN A 63 18.35 29.19 -40.59
N ALA A 64 17.16 29.55 -40.09
CA ALA A 64 16.69 30.93 -39.92
C ALA A 64 17.61 31.68 -38.94
N LEU A 65 17.95 31.09 -37.80
CA LEU A 65 18.85 31.66 -36.79
C LEU A 65 20.28 31.84 -37.29
N LYS A 66 20.77 31.01 -38.20
CA LYS A 66 22.04 31.26 -38.92
C LYS A 66 22.00 32.46 -39.81
N LYS A 67 20.82 32.89 -40.28
CA LYS A 67 20.64 34.10 -41.10
C LYS A 67 20.37 35.35 -40.28
N ASP A 68 19.73 35.17 -39.13
CA ASP A 68 19.43 36.22 -38.17
C ASP A 68 19.45 35.65 -36.74
N PRO A 69 20.57 35.74 -36.04
CA PRO A 69 20.70 35.20 -34.66
C PRO A 69 19.80 35.91 -33.63
N LEU A 70 19.27 37.11 -33.95
CA LEU A 70 18.38 37.87 -33.08
C LEU A 70 16.89 37.66 -33.41
N PHE A 71 16.57 36.64 -34.22
CA PHE A 71 15.19 36.32 -34.58
C PHE A 71 14.47 35.69 -33.40
N TRP A 72 13.81 36.48 -32.58
CA TRP A 72 13.19 36.15 -31.32
C TRP A 72 12.22 34.96 -31.48
N GLU A 73 11.30 35.05 -32.44
CA GLU A 73 10.28 34.00 -32.66
C GLU A 73 10.91 32.65 -33.07
N ALA A 74 11.98 32.70 -33.84
CA ALA A 74 12.68 31.48 -34.23
C ALA A 74 13.32 30.77 -33.03
N HIS A 75 13.81 31.51 -32.03
CA HIS A 75 14.29 30.95 -30.78
C HIS A 75 13.13 30.34 -29.98
N VAL A 76 11.99 31.02 -29.82
CA VAL A 76 10.84 30.52 -29.05
C VAL A 76 10.33 29.19 -29.65
N PHE A 77 10.08 29.15 -30.96
CA PHE A 77 9.58 27.94 -31.63
C PHE A 77 10.64 26.80 -31.67
N ALA A 78 11.91 27.13 -31.77
CA ALA A 78 12.98 26.14 -31.67
C ALA A 78 13.01 25.51 -30.26
N GLY A 79 12.84 26.34 -29.22
CA GLY A 79 12.72 25.88 -27.84
C GLY A 79 11.52 24.96 -27.64
N GLU A 80 10.34 25.34 -28.16
CA GLU A 80 9.12 24.55 -28.10
C GLU A 80 9.29 23.18 -28.79
N TYR A 81 9.91 23.15 -29.98
CA TYR A 81 10.14 21.88 -30.70
C TYR A 81 11.18 20.99 -30.00
N CYS A 82 12.21 21.58 -29.40
CA CYS A 82 13.16 20.85 -28.56
C CYS A 82 12.46 20.24 -27.32
N GLU A 83 11.56 21.01 -26.66
CA GLU A 83 10.77 20.54 -25.54
C GLU A 83 9.87 19.36 -25.94
N ILE A 84 9.12 19.45 -27.04
CA ILE A 84 8.29 18.36 -27.58
C ILE A 84 9.14 17.11 -27.87
N MET A 85 10.37 17.28 -28.35
CA MET A 85 11.31 16.19 -28.61
C MET A 85 12.07 15.75 -27.34
N GLN A 86 11.78 16.33 -26.16
CA GLN A 86 12.43 16.04 -24.88
C GLN A 86 13.94 16.40 -24.83
N ASP A 87 14.40 17.26 -25.72
CA ASP A 87 15.74 17.83 -25.65
C ASP A 87 15.70 19.12 -24.78
N TYR A 88 15.54 18.92 -23.47
CA TYR A 88 15.37 20.00 -22.51
C TYR A 88 16.57 20.97 -22.43
N PRO A 89 17.84 20.49 -22.49
CA PRO A 89 18.97 21.41 -22.53
C PRO A 89 18.95 22.36 -23.75
N ALA A 90 18.61 21.84 -24.93
CA ALA A 90 18.51 22.66 -26.14
C ALA A 90 17.29 23.61 -26.07
N ALA A 91 16.15 23.15 -25.52
CA ALA A 91 14.98 24.00 -25.30
C ALA A 91 15.32 25.19 -24.41
N ILE A 92 15.96 24.96 -23.28
CA ILE A 92 16.41 25.99 -22.34
C ILE A 92 17.33 27.00 -23.04
N ALA A 93 18.32 26.52 -23.79
CA ALA A 93 19.26 27.41 -24.50
C ALA A 93 18.52 28.37 -25.48
N HIS A 94 17.51 27.86 -26.18
CA HIS A 94 16.71 28.68 -27.08
C HIS A 94 15.80 29.66 -26.31
N TYR A 95 15.15 29.22 -25.24
CA TYR A 95 14.30 30.10 -24.42
C TYR A 95 15.10 31.21 -23.71
N GLU A 96 16.28 30.91 -23.15
CA GLU A 96 17.17 31.89 -22.56
C GLU A 96 17.65 32.92 -23.62
N ALA A 97 17.96 32.48 -24.85
CA ALA A 97 18.34 33.34 -25.94
C ALA A 97 17.18 34.29 -26.30
N ALA A 98 15.95 33.81 -26.40
CA ALA A 98 14.76 34.60 -26.64
C ALA A 98 14.57 35.67 -25.54
N ILE A 99 14.72 35.28 -24.26
CA ILE A 99 14.63 36.20 -23.13
C ILE A 99 15.70 37.29 -23.21
N GLN A 100 16.94 36.94 -23.54
CA GLN A 100 18.04 37.90 -23.67
C GLN A 100 17.83 38.88 -24.82
N ILE A 101 17.29 38.41 -25.96
CA ILE A 101 17.01 39.27 -27.15
C ILE A 101 15.95 40.34 -26.81
N ASN A 102 14.86 39.93 -26.16
CA ASN A 102 13.79 40.88 -25.81
C ASN A 102 13.07 40.45 -24.52
N PRO A 103 13.56 40.84 -23.34
CA PRO A 103 12.99 40.45 -22.05
C PRO A 103 11.60 41.06 -21.80
N GLN A 104 11.18 42.07 -22.56
CA GLN A 104 9.90 42.77 -22.41
C GLN A 104 8.92 42.50 -23.56
N HIS A 105 9.23 41.55 -24.45
CA HIS A 105 8.30 41.16 -25.52
C HIS A 105 7.02 40.58 -24.92
N SER A 106 5.85 40.92 -25.49
CA SER A 106 4.55 40.56 -24.95
C SER A 106 4.36 39.06 -24.69
N GLN A 107 5.08 38.21 -25.41
CA GLN A 107 5.06 36.74 -25.27
C GLN A 107 6.25 36.19 -24.46
N THR A 108 7.23 36.99 -24.07
CA THR A 108 8.38 36.55 -23.30
C THR A 108 7.97 36.10 -21.89
N GLY A 109 6.85 36.56 -21.37
CA GLY A 109 6.29 36.11 -20.12
C GLY A 109 6.16 34.56 -20.10
N SER A 110 5.52 33.97 -21.10
CA SER A 110 5.38 32.50 -21.22
C SER A 110 6.73 31.78 -21.28
N THR A 111 7.72 32.40 -21.95
CA THR A 111 9.08 31.83 -22.08
C THR A 111 9.78 31.71 -20.70
N TYR A 112 9.60 32.68 -19.80
CA TYR A 112 10.07 32.58 -18.41
C TYR A 112 9.46 31.40 -17.69
N PHE A 113 8.14 31.18 -17.86
CA PHE A 113 7.44 30.03 -17.26
C PHE A 113 7.98 28.70 -17.76
N TYR A 114 8.09 28.51 -19.09
CA TYR A 114 8.61 27.26 -19.65
C TYR A 114 10.07 27.01 -19.24
N THR A 115 10.89 28.05 -19.21
CA THR A 115 12.27 27.94 -18.73
C THR A 115 12.33 27.49 -17.27
N ALA A 116 11.48 28.05 -16.40
CA ALA A 116 11.39 27.66 -14.99
C ALA A 116 10.99 26.20 -14.84
N ASN A 117 9.96 25.78 -15.59
CA ASN A 117 9.47 24.39 -15.58
C ASN A 117 10.55 23.38 -16.02
N LEU A 118 11.30 23.70 -17.09
CA LEU A 118 12.37 22.85 -17.57
C LEU A 118 13.56 22.77 -16.60
N TYR A 119 13.90 23.88 -15.93
CA TYR A 119 14.97 23.84 -14.91
C TYR A 119 14.56 23.02 -13.70
N GLN A 120 13.29 23.11 -13.25
CA GLN A 120 12.77 22.23 -12.20
C GLN A 120 12.85 20.77 -12.64
N ALA A 121 12.38 20.42 -13.85
CA ALA A 121 12.42 19.08 -14.39
C ALA A 121 13.83 18.50 -14.51
N LEU A 122 14.85 19.33 -14.69
CA LEU A 122 16.27 18.95 -14.69
C LEU A 122 16.92 18.99 -13.30
N GLY A 123 16.17 19.27 -12.24
CA GLY A 123 16.70 19.36 -10.87
C GLY A 123 17.56 20.61 -10.58
N ASN A 124 17.53 21.61 -11.47
CA ASN A 124 18.23 22.87 -11.24
C ASN A 124 17.29 23.88 -10.57
N TYR A 125 17.04 23.65 -9.30
CA TYR A 125 16.02 24.37 -8.54
C TYR A 125 16.35 25.86 -8.33
N GLU A 126 17.64 26.22 -8.21
CA GLU A 126 18.06 27.61 -8.09
C GLU A 126 17.64 28.43 -9.32
N LYS A 127 17.94 27.92 -10.53
CA LYS A 127 17.54 28.59 -11.76
C LYS A 127 16.02 28.51 -11.98
N GLY A 128 15.40 27.35 -11.67
CA GLY A 128 13.95 27.17 -11.72
C GLY A 128 13.22 28.23 -10.88
N LEU A 129 13.66 28.42 -9.63
CA LEU A 129 13.14 29.46 -8.74
C LEU A 129 13.27 30.85 -9.33
N ARG A 130 14.48 31.21 -9.79
CA ARG A 130 14.75 32.52 -10.38
C ARG A 130 13.82 32.84 -11.56
N PHE A 131 13.65 31.91 -12.49
CA PHE A 131 12.80 32.10 -13.66
C PHE A 131 11.30 32.12 -13.31
N ALA A 132 10.87 31.31 -12.32
CA ALA A 132 9.49 31.34 -11.82
C ALA A 132 9.17 32.67 -11.17
N GLU A 133 10.05 33.23 -10.36
CA GLU A 133 9.87 34.56 -9.75
C GLU A 133 9.83 35.69 -10.79
N GLN A 134 10.68 35.64 -11.84
CA GLN A 134 10.63 36.55 -12.95
C GLN A 134 9.30 36.51 -13.68
N PHE A 135 8.75 35.30 -13.92
CA PHE A 135 7.41 35.15 -14.51
C PHE A 135 6.32 35.74 -13.61
N ILE A 136 6.34 35.44 -12.30
CA ILE A 136 5.34 35.95 -11.34
C ILE A 136 5.31 37.49 -11.31
N GLN A 137 6.46 38.16 -11.49
CA GLN A 137 6.56 39.61 -11.55
C GLN A 137 6.18 40.19 -12.92
N TYR A 138 6.02 39.37 -13.94
CA TYR A 138 5.72 39.80 -15.29
C TYR A 138 4.29 40.31 -15.42
N LYS A 139 4.10 41.47 -16.06
CA LYS A 139 2.77 42.08 -16.26
C LYS A 139 1.97 41.31 -17.33
N ASN A 140 0.65 41.20 -17.14
CA ASN A 140 -0.29 40.56 -18.08
C ASN A 140 -0.02 39.05 -18.28
N THR A 141 0.23 38.32 -17.20
CA THR A 141 0.40 36.87 -17.22
C THR A 141 -0.95 36.13 -17.35
N ASN A 142 -0.93 34.95 -17.99
CA ASN A 142 -2.05 34.04 -17.99
C ASN A 142 -2.30 33.53 -16.55
N PRO A 143 -3.53 33.64 -15.98
CA PRO A 143 -3.83 33.21 -14.61
C PRO A 143 -3.53 31.77 -14.32
N GLU A 144 -3.76 30.86 -15.28
CA GLU A 144 -3.47 29.43 -15.12
C GLU A 144 -1.96 29.16 -15.06
N LEU A 145 -1.18 29.81 -15.91
CA LEU A 145 0.28 29.73 -15.85
C LEU A 145 0.82 30.37 -14.58
N LEU A 146 0.19 31.45 -14.11
CA LEU A 146 0.59 32.11 -12.86
C LEU A 146 0.41 31.17 -11.67
N LYS A 147 -0.72 30.47 -11.58
CA LYS A 147 -0.94 29.45 -10.54
C LYS A 147 0.13 28.37 -10.58
N LYS A 148 0.44 27.84 -11.78
CA LYS A 148 1.50 26.82 -11.96
C LYS A 148 2.89 27.39 -11.60
N ALA A 149 3.17 28.64 -11.89
CA ALA A 149 4.44 29.26 -11.53
C ALA A 149 4.63 29.39 -10.01
N TYR A 150 3.57 29.67 -9.26
CA TYR A 150 3.62 29.60 -7.79
C TYR A 150 3.94 28.18 -7.32
N THR A 151 3.36 27.13 -7.91
CA THR A 151 3.69 25.74 -7.58
C THR A 151 5.17 25.44 -7.89
N ILE A 152 5.68 25.85 -9.07
CA ILE A 152 7.10 25.68 -9.42
C ILE A 152 8.00 26.39 -8.38
N ARG A 153 7.63 27.62 -7.96
CA ARG A 153 8.38 28.36 -6.94
C ARG A 153 8.45 27.59 -5.62
N GLU A 154 7.31 27.11 -5.11
CA GLU A 154 7.24 26.36 -3.85
C GLU A 154 8.00 25.04 -3.94
N ASN A 155 7.88 24.32 -5.06
CA ASN A 155 8.64 23.11 -5.33
C ASN A 155 10.16 23.38 -5.32
N CYS A 156 10.62 24.43 -5.99
CA CYS A 156 12.03 24.78 -6.03
C CYS A 156 12.57 25.20 -4.66
N LEU A 157 11.79 25.91 -3.86
CA LEU A 157 12.14 26.27 -2.48
C LEU A 157 12.26 25.02 -1.61
N PHE A 158 11.24 24.17 -1.65
CA PHE A 158 11.24 22.88 -0.92
C PHE A 158 12.43 22.01 -1.33
N ALA A 159 12.63 21.81 -2.63
CA ALA A 159 13.69 20.94 -3.13
C ALA A 159 15.09 21.45 -2.78
N SER A 160 15.30 22.77 -2.82
CA SER A 160 16.58 23.40 -2.41
C SER A 160 16.86 23.18 -0.93
N ASP A 161 15.85 23.27 -0.06
CA ASP A 161 15.98 23.00 1.37
C ASP A 161 16.22 21.48 1.61
N ALA A 162 15.43 20.60 0.98
CA ALA A 162 15.58 19.14 1.10
C ALA A 162 16.97 18.67 0.68
N MET A 163 17.56 19.25 -0.36
CA MET A 163 18.93 18.92 -0.79
C MET A 163 20.02 19.37 0.20
N GLN A 164 19.75 20.40 1.01
CA GLN A 164 20.65 20.85 2.08
C GLN A 164 20.52 19.96 3.33
N HIS A 165 19.40 19.29 3.50
CA HIS A 165 19.09 18.43 4.63
C HIS A 165 18.73 17.00 4.18
N PRO A 166 19.65 16.27 3.53
CA PRO A 166 19.36 14.97 2.95
C PRO A 166 19.08 13.92 4.04
N THR A 167 18.08 13.09 3.79
CA THR A 167 17.83 11.90 4.63
C THR A 167 18.89 10.81 4.38
N ILE A 168 19.03 9.88 5.32
CA ILE A 168 19.91 8.71 5.12
C ILE A 168 19.25 7.78 4.09
N PHE A 169 19.90 7.63 2.95
CA PHE A 169 19.41 6.79 1.86
C PHE A 169 20.54 6.02 1.19
N LYS A 170 20.60 4.71 1.47
CA LYS A 170 21.64 3.80 0.95
C LYS A 170 20.96 2.60 0.29
N PRO A 171 20.41 2.76 -0.92
CA PRO A 171 19.70 1.68 -1.60
C PRO A 171 20.67 0.57 -2.04
N ILE A 172 20.24 -0.67 -1.80
CA ILE A 172 20.95 -1.89 -2.15
C ILE A 172 20.07 -2.66 -3.14
N ASN A 173 20.64 -3.05 -4.29
CA ASN A 173 19.96 -3.93 -5.23
C ASN A 173 19.66 -5.27 -4.56
N VAL A 174 18.41 -5.77 -4.64
CA VAL A 174 18.01 -7.01 -3.98
C VAL A 174 18.62 -8.27 -4.61
N GLY A 175 19.31 -8.13 -5.74
CA GLY A 175 20.13 -9.16 -6.36
C GLY A 175 19.43 -9.99 -7.45
N PRO A 176 20.19 -10.91 -8.07
CA PRO A 176 19.77 -11.63 -9.28
C PRO A 176 18.67 -12.69 -9.03
N GLY A 177 18.32 -12.98 -7.78
CA GLY A 177 17.17 -13.82 -7.46
C GLY A 177 15.85 -13.16 -7.88
N ILE A 178 15.81 -11.83 -7.85
CA ILE A 178 14.66 -11.03 -8.23
C ILE A 178 14.92 -10.28 -9.54
N ASN A 179 16.01 -9.50 -9.62
CA ASN A 179 16.29 -8.60 -10.72
C ASN A 179 16.93 -9.32 -11.91
N THR A 180 16.54 -8.92 -13.12
CA THR A 180 17.01 -9.47 -14.40
C THR A 180 17.29 -8.35 -15.43
N ALA A 181 17.52 -8.71 -16.68
CA ALA A 181 17.61 -7.73 -17.77
C ALA A 181 16.25 -7.09 -18.12
N ASP A 182 15.15 -7.72 -17.72
CA ASP A 182 13.80 -7.21 -17.88
C ASP A 182 13.44 -6.26 -16.72
N PRO A 183 12.47 -5.34 -16.88
CA PRO A 183 12.05 -4.46 -15.79
C PRO A 183 11.26 -5.20 -14.70
N GLU A 184 11.63 -5.02 -13.43
CA GLU A 184 10.90 -5.47 -12.24
C GLU A 184 10.38 -4.27 -11.42
N TYR A 185 9.11 -4.33 -11.00
CA TYR A 185 8.44 -3.24 -10.26
C TYR A 185 7.18 -3.71 -9.53
N TYR A 186 6.56 -2.82 -8.74
CA TYR A 186 5.41 -3.10 -7.88
C TYR A 186 5.63 -4.33 -6.99
N PRO A 187 6.66 -4.35 -6.14
CA PRO A 187 6.82 -5.43 -5.20
C PRO A 187 5.71 -5.40 -4.13
N THR A 188 5.30 -6.58 -3.70
CA THR A 188 4.53 -6.79 -2.47
C THR A 188 5.17 -7.94 -1.70
N ILE A 189 5.09 -7.91 -0.36
CA ILE A 189 5.76 -8.87 0.50
C ILE A 189 4.81 -9.38 1.58
N THR A 190 4.91 -10.66 1.94
CA THR A 190 4.19 -11.20 3.09
C THR A 190 4.63 -10.54 4.40
N VAL A 191 3.76 -10.49 5.40
CA VAL A 191 4.05 -9.79 6.67
C VAL A 191 5.28 -10.36 7.39
N ASP A 192 5.62 -11.63 7.15
CA ASP A 192 6.83 -12.30 7.66
C ASP A 192 8.12 -11.96 6.87
N GLY A 193 7.99 -11.19 5.78
CA GLY A 193 9.11 -10.81 4.92
C GLY A 193 9.73 -11.94 4.11
N LYS A 194 9.11 -13.14 4.08
CA LYS A 194 9.73 -14.35 3.49
C LYS A 194 9.33 -14.59 2.03
N THR A 195 8.25 -13.97 1.54
CA THR A 195 7.79 -14.15 0.16
C THR A 195 7.55 -12.80 -0.49
N MET A 196 8.22 -12.54 -1.60
CA MET A 196 8.01 -11.35 -2.44
C MET A 196 7.35 -11.75 -3.74
N LEU A 197 6.26 -11.06 -4.08
CA LEU A 197 5.58 -11.11 -5.36
C LEU A 197 5.78 -9.75 -6.04
N PHE A 198 6.04 -9.73 -7.34
CA PHE A 198 6.30 -8.50 -8.09
C PHE A 198 5.90 -8.66 -9.56
N THR A 199 5.74 -7.54 -10.24
CA THR A 199 5.50 -7.49 -11.69
C THR A 199 6.84 -7.49 -12.41
N ARG A 200 7.00 -8.35 -13.43
CA ARG A 200 8.10 -8.32 -14.40
C ARG A 200 7.53 -8.15 -15.79
N ARG A 201 8.11 -7.23 -16.57
CA ARG A 201 7.70 -7.02 -17.96
C ARG A 201 8.61 -7.77 -18.91
N ILE A 202 8.14 -8.90 -19.39
CA ILE A 202 8.88 -9.83 -20.23
C ILE A 202 8.56 -9.62 -21.72
N LYS A 203 9.44 -10.13 -22.59
CA LYS A 203 9.13 -10.28 -24.00
C LYS A 203 8.31 -11.54 -24.21
N ASP A 204 7.17 -11.40 -24.88
CA ASP A 204 6.34 -12.52 -25.32
C ASP A 204 5.87 -12.29 -26.76
N ASP A 205 6.26 -13.19 -27.67
CA ASP A 205 5.86 -13.13 -29.09
C ASP A 205 4.34 -13.26 -29.28
N LYS A 206 3.64 -13.81 -28.29
CA LYS A 206 2.18 -13.97 -28.26
C LYS A 206 1.47 -12.72 -27.74
N ALA A 207 2.19 -11.79 -27.09
CA ALA A 207 1.60 -10.57 -26.59
C ALA A 207 0.93 -9.78 -27.71
N GLN A 208 -0.26 -9.26 -27.46
CA GLN A 208 -1.10 -8.63 -28.47
C GLN A 208 -0.67 -7.19 -28.81
N ASN A 209 0.23 -6.58 -28.03
CA ASN A 209 0.73 -5.24 -28.31
C ASN A 209 1.87 -5.24 -29.34
N GLN A 210 2.08 -4.10 -30.00
CA GLN A 210 3.10 -3.95 -31.07
C GLN A 210 4.54 -4.20 -30.58
N GLN A 211 4.81 -3.99 -29.30
CA GLN A 211 6.15 -4.14 -28.69
C GLN A 211 6.44 -5.58 -28.25
N LYS A 212 5.45 -6.48 -28.33
CA LYS A 212 5.56 -7.86 -27.84
C LYS A 212 6.05 -7.94 -26.39
N LEU A 213 5.55 -7.03 -25.54
CA LEU A 213 5.85 -6.95 -24.13
C LEU A 213 4.62 -7.33 -23.33
N GLN A 214 4.82 -8.11 -22.28
CA GLN A 214 3.77 -8.57 -21.37
C GLN A 214 4.21 -8.35 -19.93
N GLU A 215 3.26 -8.02 -19.08
CA GLU A 215 3.46 -7.88 -17.63
C GLU A 215 2.92 -9.12 -16.94
N ASP A 216 3.79 -9.87 -16.25
CA ASP A 216 3.50 -11.10 -15.52
C ASP A 216 3.97 -10.99 -14.07
N PHE A 217 3.35 -11.79 -13.19
CA PHE A 217 3.81 -11.93 -11.81
C PHE A 217 4.89 -12.99 -11.67
N PHE A 218 5.88 -12.63 -10.84
CA PHE A 218 6.92 -13.53 -10.38
C PHE A 218 6.95 -13.55 -8.85
N VAL A 219 7.27 -14.71 -8.28
CA VAL A 219 7.39 -14.93 -6.84
C VAL A 219 8.77 -15.43 -6.49
N SER A 220 9.36 -14.86 -5.45
CA SER A 220 10.62 -15.31 -4.87
C SER A 220 10.46 -15.53 -3.36
N HIS A 221 11.19 -16.50 -2.82
CA HIS A 221 11.23 -16.79 -1.39
C HIS A 221 12.59 -16.39 -0.82
N TYR A 222 12.57 -15.86 0.40
CA TYR A 222 13.77 -15.47 1.14
C TYR A 222 14.16 -16.58 2.12
N THR A 223 15.38 -17.10 1.97
CA THR A 223 16.01 -18.01 2.94
C THR A 223 17.16 -17.28 3.66
N ASN A 224 18.33 -17.21 3.05
CA ASN A 224 19.44 -16.32 3.44
C ASN A 224 19.66 -15.21 2.38
N LYS A 225 19.00 -15.37 1.24
CA LYS A 225 18.94 -14.44 0.12
C LYS A 225 17.65 -14.71 -0.64
N TRP A 226 17.27 -13.81 -1.53
CA TRP A 226 16.17 -14.06 -2.46
C TRP A 226 16.54 -15.19 -3.43
N GLU A 227 15.69 -16.21 -3.47
CA GLU A 227 15.81 -17.33 -4.42
C GLU A 227 15.44 -16.87 -5.84
N GLN A 228 15.80 -17.68 -6.84
CA GLN A 228 15.44 -17.38 -8.23
C GLN A 228 13.92 -17.31 -8.39
N ALA A 229 13.42 -16.14 -8.76
CA ALA A 229 12.00 -15.91 -8.91
C ALA A 229 11.36 -16.82 -9.97
N GLN A 230 10.20 -17.35 -9.64
CA GLN A 230 9.42 -18.22 -10.51
C GLN A 230 8.15 -17.50 -10.98
N PRO A 231 7.68 -17.73 -12.22
CA PRO A 231 6.42 -17.15 -12.68
C PRO A 231 5.24 -17.74 -11.91
N MET A 232 4.22 -16.92 -11.69
CA MET A 232 2.96 -17.39 -11.14
C MET A 232 2.25 -18.37 -12.09
N PRO A 233 1.34 -19.23 -11.56
CA PRO A 233 0.62 -20.20 -12.38
C PRO A 233 -0.18 -19.54 -13.52
N LYS A 234 -0.44 -20.31 -14.59
CA LYS A 234 -1.15 -19.84 -15.78
C LYS A 234 -2.57 -19.33 -15.54
N ASN A 235 -3.25 -19.77 -14.48
CA ASN A 235 -4.54 -19.22 -14.10
C ASN A 235 -4.43 -17.83 -13.44
N ILE A 236 -3.22 -17.36 -13.14
CA ILE A 236 -2.92 -16.01 -12.67
C ILE A 236 -2.29 -15.20 -13.82
N ASN A 237 -1.13 -15.63 -14.35
CA ASN A 237 -0.51 -15.03 -15.53
C ASN A 237 -1.20 -15.56 -16.78
N THR A 238 -1.80 -14.66 -17.56
CA THR A 238 -2.48 -15.01 -18.82
C THR A 238 -1.65 -14.58 -20.02
N SER A 239 -2.24 -14.46 -21.19
CA SER A 239 -1.62 -13.86 -22.38
C SER A 239 -1.80 -12.34 -22.45
N LEU A 240 -2.41 -11.74 -21.42
CA LEU A 240 -2.60 -10.31 -21.26
C LEU A 240 -1.79 -9.79 -20.07
N ASN A 241 -1.92 -8.51 -19.74
CA ASN A 241 -1.11 -7.89 -18.68
C ASN A 241 -1.75 -8.10 -17.32
N GLU A 242 -0.99 -8.65 -16.39
CA GLU A 242 -1.24 -8.67 -14.96
C GLU A 242 -0.18 -7.83 -14.25
N GLY A 243 -0.59 -6.90 -13.37
CA GLY A 243 0.33 -5.98 -12.70
C GLY A 243 -0.12 -5.52 -11.32
N ALA A 244 0.78 -4.83 -10.62
CA ALA A 244 0.56 -4.22 -9.33
C ALA A 244 -0.14 -5.15 -8.31
N PRO A 245 0.52 -6.22 -7.86
CA PRO A 245 -0.04 -7.16 -6.89
C PRO A 245 -0.09 -6.55 -5.48
N SER A 246 -1.11 -6.90 -4.70
CA SER A 246 -1.20 -6.65 -3.26
C SER A 246 -1.55 -7.95 -2.55
N ILE A 247 -0.57 -8.52 -1.85
CA ILE A 247 -0.77 -9.71 -1.03
C ILE A 247 -1.22 -9.28 0.37
N ALA A 248 -2.27 -9.93 0.89
CA ALA A 248 -2.74 -9.66 2.24
C ALA A 248 -1.75 -10.17 3.30
N ALA A 249 -1.92 -9.71 4.54
CA ALA A 249 -1.09 -10.15 5.66
C ALA A 249 -1.13 -11.67 5.90
N ASP A 250 -2.22 -12.35 5.49
CA ASP A 250 -2.35 -13.80 5.56
C ASP A 250 -1.45 -14.58 4.58
N GLY A 251 -0.76 -13.89 3.67
CA GLY A 251 0.10 -14.47 2.64
C GLY A 251 -0.65 -15.32 1.59
N ARG A 252 -1.99 -15.30 1.58
CA ARG A 252 -2.82 -16.18 0.76
C ARG A 252 -3.89 -15.47 -0.05
N SER A 253 -4.31 -14.30 0.38
CA SER A 253 -5.26 -13.46 -0.34
C SER A 253 -4.48 -12.47 -1.22
N LEU A 254 -4.80 -12.40 -2.49
CA LEU A 254 -4.14 -11.55 -3.47
C LEU A 254 -5.18 -10.73 -4.24
N ILE A 255 -5.02 -9.41 -4.24
CA ILE A 255 -5.71 -8.50 -5.15
C ILE A 255 -4.68 -7.97 -6.14
N PHE A 256 -5.04 -7.91 -7.41
CA PHE A 256 -4.14 -7.48 -8.47
C PHE A 256 -4.91 -6.85 -9.63
N VAL A 257 -4.20 -6.22 -10.52
CA VAL A 257 -4.73 -5.62 -11.74
C VAL A 257 -4.60 -6.60 -12.89
N ALA A 258 -5.68 -6.79 -13.65
CA ALA A 258 -5.60 -7.33 -15.00
C ALA A 258 -6.19 -6.34 -15.99
N CYS A 259 -5.57 -6.21 -17.17
CA CYS A 259 -5.99 -5.28 -18.20
C CYS A 259 -6.62 -6.02 -19.38
N SER A 260 -7.67 -5.43 -19.96
CA SER A 260 -8.35 -6.00 -21.13
C SER A 260 -7.47 -5.95 -22.37
N ASP A 261 -7.76 -6.84 -23.32
CA ASP A 261 -7.28 -6.68 -24.67
C ASP A 261 -7.89 -5.39 -25.30
N GLN A 262 -7.26 -4.89 -26.32
CA GLN A 262 -7.72 -3.67 -27.01
C GLN A 262 -8.90 -3.91 -27.98
N SER A 263 -9.47 -5.13 -27.99
CA SER A 263 -10.54 -5.53 -28.90
C SER A 263 -11.93 -4.98 -28.54
N GLY A 264 -12.08 -4.41 -27.34
CA GLY A 264 -13.35 -3.90 -26.82
C GLY A 264 -14.33 -4.98 -26.35
N ASN A 265 -13.89 -6.24 -26.24
CA ASN A 265 -14.73 -7.38 -25.86
C ASN A 265 -14.72 -7.67 -24.34
N ASN A 266 -14.21 -6.78 -23.52
CA ASN A 266 -14.05 -6.98 -22.06
C ASN A 266 -13.34 -8.31 -21.71
N ASN A 267 -12.40 -8.73 -22.55
CA ASN A 267 -11.59 -9.93 -22.36
C ASN A 267 -10.32 -9.59 -21.57
N TYR A 268 -10.14 -10.26 -20.43
CA TYR A 268 -9.00 -10.10 -19.52
C TYR A 268 -8.14 -11.36 -19.44
N GLY A 269 -8.19 -12.20 -20.47
CA GLY A 269 -7.47 -13.49 -20.53
C GLY A 269 -8.22 -14.62 -19.81
N ASP A 270 -8.04 -15.87 -20.29
CA ASP A 270 -8.54 -17.12 -19.70
C ASP A 270 -10.01 -17.08 -19.22
N ALA A 271 -10.90 -16.57 -20.10
CA ALA A 271 -12.34 -16.41 -19.83
C ALA A 271 -12.66 -15.42 -18.68
N ARG A 272 -11.72 -14.61 -18.22
CA ARG A 272 -12.00 -13.50 -17.31
C ARG A 272 -12.75 -12.39 -18.03
N THR A 273 -13.70 -11.80 -17.35
CA THR A 273 -14.47 -10.66 -17.83
C THR A 273 -14.35 -9.50 -16.85
N GLY A 274 -14.44 -8.28 -17.35
CA GLY A 274 -14.37 -7.07 -16.54
C GLY A 274 -15.17 -5.93 -17.14
N LYS A 275 -14.90 -4.69 -16.72
CA LYS A 275 -15.72 -3.53 -17.05
C LYS A 275 -14.96 -2.40 -17.74
N GLY A 276 -13.75 -2.11 -17.28
CA GLY A 276 -12.94 -1.00 -17.77
C GLY A 276 -11.80 -1.42 -18.69
N SER A 277 -10.79 -0.59 -18.79
CA SER A 277 -9.55 -0.94 -19.49
C SER A 277 -8.63 -1.82 -18.63
N CYS A 278 -8.63 -1.62 -17.32
CA CYS A 278 -8.00 -2.47 -16.32
C CYS A 278 -8.90 -2.51 -15.08
N ASP A 279 -9.05 -3.70 -14.51
CA ASP A 279 -9.90 -3.98 -13.35
C ASP A 279 -9.09 -4.68 -12.25
N LEU A 280 -9.58 -4.59 -11.01
CA LEU A 280 -9.04 -5.32 -9.86
C LEU A 280 -9.65 -6.72 -9.78
N PHE A 281 -8.80 -7.73 -9.62
CA PHE A 281 -9.17 -9.13 -9.46
C PHE A 281 -8.70 -9.65 -8.11
N TYR A 282 -9.48 -10.54 -7.51
CA TYR A 282 -9.17 -11.22 -6.26
C TYR A 282 -8.96 -12.71 -6.50
N THR A 283 -7.96 -13.28 -5.84
CA THR A 283 -7.74 -14.72 -5.76
C THR A 283 -7.25 -15.12 -4.38
N LYS A 284 -7.39 -16.40 -4.05
CA LYS A 284 -6.92 -16.97 -2.78
C LYS A 284 -6.12 -18.24 -3.02
N LYS A 285 -5.06 -18.43 -2.24
CA LYS A 285 -4.26 -19.64 -2.20
C LYS A 285 -4.87 -20.66 -1.24
N LEU A 286 -5.01 -21.92 -1.67
CA LEU A 286 -5.42 -23.06 -0.84
C LEU A 286 -4.33 -24.14 -0.92
N GLY A 287 -3.67 -24.42 0.19
CA GLY A 287 -2.44 -25.19 0.20
C GLY A 287 -1.40 -24.57 -0.75
N SER A 288 -0.96 -25.33 -1.76
CA SER A 288 0.00 -24.84 -2.78
C SER A 288 -0.66 -24.20 -4.02
N LYS A 289 -1.99 -24.21 -4.14
CA LYS A 289 -2.69 -23.83 -5.38
C LYS A 289 -3.41 -22.49 -5.25
N TRP A 290 -3.22 -21.61 -6.22
CA TRP A 290 -4.01 -20.41 -6.40
C TRP A 290 -5.34 -20.73 -7.09
N LEU A 291 -6.45 -20.22 -6.56
CA LEU A 291 -7.76 -20.31 -7.18
C LEU A 291 -7.85 -19.43 -8.43
N ASN A 292 -8.85 -19.69 -9.28
CA ASN A 292 -9.10 -18.82 -10.41
C ASN A 292 -9.51 -17.43 -9.91
N PRO A 293 -8.90 -16.34 -10.44
CA PRO A 293 -9.25 -14.98 -10.04
C PRO A 293 -10.70 -14.63 -10.39
N ILE A 294 -11.32 -13.84 -9.53
CA ILE A 294 -12.64 -13.25 -9.75
C ILE A 294 -12.54 -11.72 -9.84
N ASN A 295 -13.28 -11.13 -10.77
CA ASN A 295 -13.37 -9.68 -10.90
C ASN A 295 -14.07 -9.09 -9.66
N LEU A 296 -13.55 -8.00 -9.08
CA LEU A 296 -14.22 -7.32 -7.98
C LEU A 296 -15.52 -6.65 -8.46
N PRO A 297 -16.53 -6.48 -7.56
CA PRO A 297 -17.87 -6.03 -7.96
C PRO A 297 -17.88 -4.58 -8.47
N GLY A 298 -19.02 -4.15 -9.03
CA GLY A 298 -19.21 -2.80 -9.55
C GLY A 298 -19.21 -1.68 -8.52
N SER A 299 -19.18 -2.00 -7.24
CA SER A 299 -18.86 -1.05 -6.16
C SER A 299 -17.39 -0.63 -6.17
N VAL A 300 -16.49 -1.52 -6.65
CA VAL A 300 -15.05 -1.30 -6.78
C VAL A 300 -14.65 -1.05 -8.23
N ASN A 301 -14.90 -1.98 -9.15
CA ASN A 301 -14.55 -1.83 -10.56
C ASN A 301 -15.62 -1.07 -11.33
N THR A 302 -15.20 -0.14 -12.19
CA THR A 302 -16.10 0.69 -13.03
C THR A 302 -15.79 0.51 -14.52
N GLY A 303 -16.35 1.34 -15.37
CA GLY A 303 -16.03 1.37 -16.81
C GLY A 303 -14.76 2.18 -17.13
N THR A 304 -13.96 2.56 -16.12
CA THR A 304 -12.74 3.36 -16.30
C THR A 304 -11.47 2.51 -16.16
N TRP A 305 -10.56 2.90 -15.34
CA TRP A 305 -9.31 2.21 -15.05
C TRP A 305 -9.09 2.19 -13.55
N GLU A 306 -9.06 1.00 -12.98
CA GLU A 306 -8.71 0.75 -11.59
C GLU A 306 -7.39 -0.01 -11.52
N SER A 307 -6.50 0.39 -10.59
CA SER A 307 -5.14 -0.15 -10.51
C SER A 307 -4.52 0.00 -9.12
N GLN A 308 -3.33 -0.57 -8.95
CA GLN A 308 -2.44 -0.39 -7.80
C GLN A 308 -3.17 -0.58 -6.46
N PRO A 309 -3.77 -1.76 -6.23
CA PRO A 309 -4.48 -2.04 -5.00
C PRO A 309 -3.53 -2.14 -3.81
N SER A 310 -4.02 -1.78 -2.62
CA SER A 310 -3.37 -2.02 -1.34
C SER A 310 -4.39 -2.45 -0.31
N LEU A 311 -4.30 -3.70 0.14
CA LEU A 311 -5.23 -4.28 1.09
C LEU A 311 -4.71 -4.09 2.52
N SER A 312 -5.58 -3.62 3.42
CA SER A 312 -5.24 -3.55 4.85
C SER A 312 -4.95 -4.92 5.45
N ALA A 313 -4.17 -4.96 6.53
CA ALA A 313 -3.76 -6.20 7.18
C ALA A 313 -4.91 -7.06 7.69
N ASP A 314 -6.06 -6.46 8.02
CA ASP A 314 -7.29 -7.15 8.41
C ASP A 314 -8.09 -7.71 7.22
N GLY A 315 -7.66 -7.41 6.00
CA GLY A 315 -8.34 -7.83 4.77
C GLY A 315 -9.69 -7.15 4.51
N LYS A 316 -10.04 -6.10 5.27
CA LYS A 316 -11.37 -5.47 5.24
C LYS A 316 -11.41 -4.11 4.56
N THR A 317 -10.26 -3.49 4.31
CA THR A 317 -10.18 -2.18 3.66
C THR A 317 -9.25 -2.25 2.46
N LEU A 318 -9.76 -1.88 1.30
CA LEU A 318 -9.04 -1.85 0.04
C LEU A 318 -8.85 -0.41 -0.41
N TYR A 319 -7.59 0.02 -0.49
CA TYR A 319 -7.19 1.26 -1.14
C TYR A 319 -6.76 0.94 -2.57
N PHE A 320 -7.05 1.81 -3.51
CA PHE A 320 -6.66 1.62 -4.91
C PHE A 320 -6.70 2.92 -5.68
N ILE A 321 -6.08 2.93 -6.84
CA ILE A 321 -6.08 4.08 -7.75
C ILE A 321 -7.21 3.92 -8.78
N ARG A 322 -7.98 4.99 -9.00
CA ARG A 322 -8.99 5.04 -10.07
C ARG A 322 -8.78 6.27 -10.93
N ARG A 323 -8.85 6.09 -12.24
CA ARG A 323 -8.86 7.22 -13.17
C ARG A 323 -10.17 7.98 -13.08
N VAL A 324 -10.06 9.28 -12.87
CA VAL A 324 -11.18 10.21 -12.78
C VAL A 324 -11.19 11.07 -14.03
N ASN A 325 -12.22 10.92 -14.86
CA ASN A 325 -12.40 11.70 -16.07
C ASN A 325 -13.48 12.74 -15.84
N LYS A 326 -13.09 14.01 -15.67
CA LYS A 326 -14.03 15.12 -15.66
C LYS A 326 -14.09 15.75 -17.03
N ARG A 327 -15.31 16.03 -17.49
CA ARG A 327 -15.52 16.62 -18.83
C ARG A 327 -14.81 17.96 -18.97
N GLY A 328 -13.84 18.05 -19.89
CA GLY A 328 -13.08 19.26 -20.15
C GLY A 328 -11.82 19.45 -19.30
N GLU A 329 -11.51 18.51 -18.40
CA GLU A 329 -10.26 18.47 -17.65
C GLU A 329 -9.32 17.38 -18.20
N ALA A 330 -8.03 17.47 -17.92
CA ALA A 330 -7.09 16.38 -18.18
C ALA A 330 -7.48 15.16 -17.35
N ALA A 331 -7.23 13.95 -17.85
CA ALA A 331 -7.43 12.73 -17.09
C ALA A 331 -6.57 12.79 -15.81
N ASN A 332 -7.20 12.53 -14.67
CA ASN A 332 -6.56 12.46 -13.36
C ASN A 332 -6.71 11.06 -12.77
N SER A 333 -5.90 10.74 -11.78
CA SER A 333 -6.03 9.51 -10.98
C SER A 333 -6.03 9.87 -9.50
N ASP A 334 -7.03 9.36 -8.78
CA ASP A 334 -7.22 9.59 -7.36
C ASP A 334 -7.14 8.27 -6.57
N ILE A 335 -6.78 8.36 -5.30
CA ILE A 335 -6.84 7.23 -4.36
C ILE A 335 -8.29 7.08 -3.89
N PHE A 336 -8.82 5.86 -4.02
CA PHE A 336 -10.14 5.45 -3.53
C PHE A 336 -10.00 4.41 -2.42
N VAL A 337 -11.04 4.32 -1.60
CA VAL A 337 -11.15 3.32 -0.53
C VAL A 337 -12.51 2.62 -0.61
N SER A 338 -12.52 1.31 -0.36
CA SER A 338 -13.73 0.48 -0.22
C SER A 338 -13.56 -0.46 0.97
N HIS A 339 -14.68 -0.78 1.63
CA HIS A 339 -14.69 -1.62 2.82
C HIS A 339 -15.46 -2.91 2.57
N LEU A 340 -14.91 -4.02 3.05
CA LEU A 340 -15.58 -5.31 3.04
C LEU A 340 -16.69 -5.31 4.10
N LEU A 341 -17.92 -5.54 3.68
CA LEU A 341 -19.11 -5.55 4.53
C LEU A 341 -19.32 -6.95 5.15
N ASP A 342 -20.13 -7.04 6.22
CA ASP A 342 -20.39 -8.30 6.92
C ASP A 342 -21.08 -9.36 6.03
N ASN A 343 -21.76 -8.95 4.97
CA ASN A 343 -22.36 -9.85 3.97
C ASN A 343 -21.35 -10.40 2.95
N GLY A 344 -20.08 -9.97 3.01
CA GLY A 344 -19.02 -10.36 2.09
C GLY A 344 -18.91 -9.52 0.82
N ASP A 345 -19.75 -8.49 0.66
CA ASP A 345 -19.67 -7.55 -0.46
C ASP A 345 -18.74 -6.38 -0.13
N TRP A 346 -18.23 -5.71 -1.17
CA TRP A 346 -17.48 -4.46 -1.03
C TRP A 346 -18.43 -3.26 -1.05
N SER A 347 -18.19 -2.29 -0.16
CA SER A 347 -18.89 -1.00 -0.18
C SER A 347 -18.64 -0.25 -1.48
N THR A 348 -19.50 0.70 -1.81
CA THR A 348 -19.20 1.67 -2.88
C THR A 348 -17.89 2.40 -2.55
N ALA A 349 -16.96 2.42 -3.49
CA ALA A 349 -15.68 3.07 -3.28
C ALA A 349 -15.82 4.60 -3.21
N GLU A 350 -15.13 5.20 -2.25
CA GLU A 350 -15.10 6.64 -2.00
C GLU A 350 -13.70 7.18 -2.23
N ALA A 351 -13.60 8.38 -2.82
CA ALA A 351 -12.32 9.07 -2.97
C ALA A 351 -11.78 9.51 -1.60
N LEU A 352 -10.46 9.40 -1.38
CA LEU A 352 -9.85 9.98 -0.20
C LEU A 352 -9.99 11.51 -0.19
N PRO A 353 -9.91 12.16 0.99
CA PRO A 353 -10.16 13.60 1.11
C PRO A 353 -9.09 14.43 0.37
N ASN A 354 -9.44 15.70 0.11
CA ASN A 354 -8.63 16.63 -0.70
C ASN A 354 -7.25 17.00 -0.11
N ASN A 355 -6.96 16.65 1.13
CA ASN A 355 -5.61 16.77 1.67
C ASN A 355 -4.72 15.58 1.25
N ILE A 356 -5.29 14.52 0.71
CA ILE A 356 -4.57 13.36 0.11
C ILE A 356 -4.64 13.48 -1.42
N ASN A 357 -5.87 13.47 -1.99
CA ASN A 357 -6.06 13.62 -3.43
C ASN A 357 -5.96 15.08 -3.85
N THR A 358 -5.29 15.32 -4.97
CA THR A 358 -5.05 16.65 -5.53
C THR A 358 -5.73 16.78 -6.90
N PRO A 359 -5.69 17.95 -7.55
CA PRO A 359 -6.10 18.06 -8.95
C PRO A 359 -5.17 17.36 -9.95
N LEU A 360 -4.02 16.83 -9.53
CA LEU A 360 -3.07 16.08 -10.35
C LEU A 360 -3.07 14.61 -9.94
N GLU A 361 -2.23 13.82 -10.56
CA GLU A 361 -2.21 12.35 -10.41
C GLU A 361 -1.67 11.92 -9.05
N GLU A 362 -2.41 11.05 -8.35
CA GLU A 362 -1.97 10.19 -7.26
C GLU A 362 -1.78 8.76 -7.76
N GLU A 363 -0.74 8.09 -7.28
CA GLU A 363 -0.33 6.74 -7.69
C GLU A 363 0.29 5.94 -6.52
N SER A 364 0.55 4.66 -6.75
CA SER A 364 1.38 3.80 -5.89
C SER A 364 0.96 3.80 -4.41
N VAL A 365 -0.36 3.65 -4.16
CA VAL A 365 -0.88 3.63 -2.79
C VAL A 365 -0.43 2.37 -2.04
N LEU A 366 0.03 2.55 -0.81
CA LEU A 366 0.36 1.48 0.14
C LEU A 366 -0.20 1.82 1.52
N ILE A 367 -1.15 1.04 2.00
CA ILE A 367 -1.51 1.04 3.42
C ILE A 367 -0.60 0.06 4.16
N HIS A 368 0.15 0.57 5.14
CA HIS A 368 1.03 -0.26 5.95
C HIS A 368 0.21 -1.20 6.86
N PRO A 369 0.74 -2.40 7.23
CA PRO A 369 0.06 -3.34 8.13
C PRO A 369 -0.36 -2.79 9.50
N ASP A 370 0.16 -1.63 9.95
CA ASP A 370 -0.31 -0.94 11.17
C ASP A 370 -1.73 -0.36 11.03
N GLY A 371 -2.30 -0.35 9.80
CA GLY A 371 -3.63 0.16 9.48
C GLY A 371 -3.79 1.67 9.61
N LYS A 372 -2.70 2.43 9.76
CA LYS A 372 -2.72 3.87 10.03
C LYS A 372 -1.81 4.68 9.13
N THR A 373 -0.73 4.10 8.61
CA THR A 373 0.25 4.79 7.79
C THR A 373 0.01 4.49 6.33
N LEU A 374 -0.29 5.53 5.55
CA LEU A 374 -0.48 5.49 4.11
C LEU A 374 0.72 6.10 3.43
N TYR A 375 1.35 5.35 2.53
CA TYR A 375 2.35 5.85 1.60
C TYR A 375 1.72 5.94 0.21
N PHE A 376 2.07 6.95 -0.54
CA PHE A 376 1.58 7.14 -1.91
C PHE A 376 2.50 8.06 -2.70
N ALA A 377 2.39 8.02 -4.02
CA ALA A 377 3.05 8.94 -4.91
C ALA A 377 2.06 10.01 -5.40
N SER A 378 2.51 11.24 -5.56
CA SER A 378 1.67 12.36 -6.04
C SER A 378 2.48 13.36 -6.85
N ARG A 379 1.83 13.89 -7.90
CA ARG A 379 2.33 15.02 -8.69
C ARG A 379 1.80 16.38 -8.23
N GLY A 380 0.82 16.38 -7.33
CA GLY A 380 0.10 17.60 -6.97
C GLY A 380 0.50 18.21 -5.64
N HIS A 381 1.11 17.46 -4.74
CA HIS A 381 1.69 17.97 -3.52
C HIS A 381 3.05 18.65 -3.77
N ILE A 382 3.45 19.54 -2.86
CA ILE A 382 4.76 20.20 -2.95
C ILE A 382 5.88 19.17 -2.80
N GLY A 383 6.77 19.15 -3.81
CA GLY A 383 7.80 18.13 -3.93
C GLY A 383 8.99 18.58 -4.77
N MET A 384 9.74 17.61 -5.29
CA MET A 384 10.98 17.86 -6.01
C MET A 384 10.78 17.96 -7.53
N GLY A 385 9.65 17.46 -8.05
CA GLY A 385 9.42 17.64 -9.49
C GLY A 385 8.47 16.69 -10.15
N GLY A 386 8.84 15.44 -10.31
CA GLY A 386 8.00 14.43 -10.92
C GLY A 386 6.86 13.96 -10.02
N SER A 387 6.65 12.67 -9.94
CA SER A 387 5.82 12.04 -8.93
C SER A 387 6.68 11.77 -7.70
N ASP A 388 6.40 12.44 -6.59
CA ASP A 388 7.12 12.28 -5.33
C ASP A 388 6.38 11.35 -4.38
N LEU A 389 7.12 10.66 -3.50
CA LEU A 389 6.58 9.80 -2.44
C LEU A 389 6.24 10.60 -1.19
N PHE A 390 5.07 10.32 -0.65
CA PHE A 390 4.54 10.94 0.57
C PHE A 390 4.08 9.90 1.56
N LEU A 391 4.01 10.31 2.83
CA LEU A 391 3.32 9.57 3.88
C LEU A 391 2.24 10.42 4.54
N SER A 392 1.12 9.81 4.91
CA SER A 392 0.08 10.38 5.76
C SER A 392 -0.33 9.37 6.83
N THR A 393 -0.76 9.87 7.99
CA THR A 393 -1.19 9.01 9.11
C THR A 393 -2.65 9.25 9.46
N LEU A 394 -3.36 8.17 9.76
CA LEU A 394 -4.74 8.17 10.20
C LEU A 394 -4.81 8.37 11.71
N ASP A 395 -5.48 9.41 12.18
CA ASP A 395 -5.68 9.65 13.60
C ASP A 395 -6.82 8.80 14.20
N ALA A 396 -6.99 8.89 15.52
CA ALA A 396 -8.03 8.15 16.24
C ALA A 396 -9.47 8.56 15.86
N THR A 397 -9.65 9.70 15.20
CA THR A 397 -10.96 10.21 14.71
C THR A 397 -11.26 9.77 13.27
N GLY A 398 -10.32 9.07 12.61
CA GLY A 398 -10.45 8.64 11.22
C GLY A 398 -10.07 9.71 10.20
N LYS A 399 -9.27 10.71 10.58
CA LYS A 399 -8.79 11.76 9.68
C LYS A 399 -7.35 11.53 9.29
N TRP A 400 -7.06 11.68 8.00
CA TRP A 400 -5.71 11.67 7.46
C TRP A 400 -4.98 12.98 7.75
N SER A 401 -3.74 12.89 8.21
CA SER A 401 -2.84 14.04 8.37
C SER A 401 -2.52 14.67 7.00
N ASN A 402 -2.02 15.90 7.00
CA ASN A 402 -1.42 16.45 5.79
C ASN A 402 -0.22 15.59 5.39
N PRO A 403 -0.06 15.28 4.08
CA PRO A 403 1.03 14.46 3.61
C PRO A 403 2.41 15.08 3.89
N LYS A 404 3.33 14.24 4.34
CA LYS A 404 4.74 14.58 4.51
C LYS A 404 5.53 13.98 3.35
N ASN A 405 6.26 14.82 2.60
CA ASN A 405 7.19 14.37 1.56
C ASN A 405 8.31 13.56 2.20
N LEU A 406 8.75 12.46 1.58
CA LEU A 406 9.80 11.59 2.12
C LEU A 406 11.20 12.22 2.02
N GLY A 407 11.35 13.33 1.30
CA GLY A 407 12.57 14.13 1.23
C GLY A 407 13.64 13.56 0.29
N TYR A 408 14.70 14.37 0.10
CA TYR A 408 15.86 14.00 -0.71
C TYR A 408 16.81 13.10 0.08
N PRO A 409 17.44 12.06 -0.53
CA PRO A 409 17.36 11.65 -1.93
C PRO A 409 16.40 10.46 -2.18
N ILE A 410 15.39 10.24 -1.31
CA ILE A 410 14.31 9.28 -1.60
C ILE A 410 13.50 9.81 -2.79
N ASN A 411 13.07 11.06 -2.70
CA ASN A 411 12.49 11.81 -3.82
C ASN A 411 13.55 12.61 -4.55
N THR A 412 13.38 12.76 -5.86
CA THR A 412 14.27 13.48 -6.78
C THR A 412 13.46 14.30 -7.78
N ASN A 413 14.10 14.83 -8.83
CA ASN A 413 13.39 15.47 -9.95
C ASN A 413 12.74 14.47 -10.92
N PHE A 414 12.88 13.16 -10.69
CA PHE A 414 12.26 12.10 -11.50
C PHE A 414 10.93 11.65 -10.91
N ASP A 415 10.38 10.58 -11.45
CA ASP A 415 9.17 9.93 -10.93
C ASP A 415 9.56 8.81 -9.97
N GLU A 416 9.20 8.95 -8.71
CA GLU A 416 9.31 7.91 -7.70
C GLU A 416 7.95 7.25 -7.48
N ASN A 417 7.94 5.91 -7.49
CA ASN A 417 6.74 5.12 -7.28
C ASN A 417 7.07 3.71 -6.77
N SER A 418 6.05 2.87 -6.65
CA SER A 418 6.20 1.44 -6.28
C SER A 418 6.87 1.23 -4.92
N LEU A 419 6.70 2.16 -3.96
CA LEU A 419 7.23 2.01 -2.61
C LEU A 419 6.48 0.91 -1.87
N LEU A 420 7.23 0.02 -1.24
CA LEU A 420 6.77 -0.99 -0.29
C LEU A 420 7.55 -0.83 1.01
N VAL A 421 6.88 -0.88 2.16
CA VAL A 421 7.50 -0.83 3.48
C VAL A 421 7.23 -2.13 4.22
N SER A 422 8.25 -2.73 4.81
CA SER A 422 8.13 -3.98 5.59
C SER A 422 7.22 -3.79 6.81
N ALA A 423 6.59 -4.85 7.30
CA ALA A 423 5.72 -4.81 8.46
C ALA A 423 6.42 -4.25 9.73
N GLU A 424 7.71 -4.50 9.87
CA GLU A 424 8.53 -3.91 10.94
C GLU A 424 8.79 -2.40 10.76
N GLY A 425 8.53 -1.86 9.56
CA GLY A 425 8.75 -0.45 9.23
C GLY A 425 10.20 -0.04 9.01
N THR A 426 11.14 -0.97 9.09
CA THR A 426 12.57 -0.67 9.04
C THR A 426 13.19 -0.74 7.65
N ILE A 427 12.63 -1.56 6.76
CA ILE A 427 13.11 -1.75 5.39
C ILE A 427 12.03 -1.33 4.41
N ALA A 428 12.43 -0.56 3.41
CA ALA A 428 11.59 -0.24 2.27
C ALA A 428 12.17 -0.82 0.97
N TYR A 429 11.29 -1.09 0.02
CA TYR A 429 11.61 -1.56 -1.33
C TYR A 429 11.00 -0.61 -2.36
N PHE A 430 11.67 -0.43 -3.48
CA PHE A 430 11.18 0.42 -4.57
C PHE A 430 11.83 0.00 -5.89
N ALA A 431 11.22 0.38 -7.01
CA ALA A 431 11.79 0.14 -8.34
C ALA A 431 12.57 1.36 -8.83
N SER A 432 13.75 1.12 -9.43
CA SER A 432 14.62 2.19 -9.93
C SER A 432 15.49 1.73 -11.11
N ASN A 433 15.74 2.65 -12.04
CA ASN A 433 16.65 2.46 -13.17
C ASN A 433 18.06 3.03 -12.94
N ARG A 434 18.46 3.16 -11.67
CA ARG A 434 19.80 3.69 -11.32
C ARG A 434 20.94 2.84 -11.87
N THR A 435 22.07 3.48 -12.09
CA THR A 435 23.28 2.81 -12.58
C THR A 435 23.73 1.70 -11.63
N GLY A 436 24.21 0.59 -12.21
CA GLY A 436 24.66 -0.59 -11.45
C GLY A 436 23.56 -1.64 -11.21
N GLY A 437 22.38 -1.49 -11.81
CA GLY A 437 21.33 -2.50 -11.84
C GLY A 437 21.59 -3.60 -12.89
N TYR A 438 20.69 -4.58 -12.95
CA TYR A 438 20.72 -5.70 -13.89
C TYR A 438 19.99 -5.36 -15.19
N GLY A 439 18.98 -4.47 -15.14
CA GLY A 439 18.12 -4.16 -16.26
C GLY A 439 17.68 -2.70 -16.36
N GLN A 440 16.46 -2.50 -16.81
CA GLN A 440 15.88 -1.15 -16.96
C GLN A 440 15.34 -0.61 -15.63
N LEU A 441 14.47 -1.38 -14.96
CA LEU A 441 13.97 -1.13 -13.62
C LEU A 441 14.28 -2.34 -12.78
N ASP A 442 15.01 -2.15 -11.70
CA ASP A 442 15.31 -3.17 -10.72
C ASP A 442 14.67 -2.84 -9.38
N ILE A 443 14.37 -3.83 -8.58
CA ILE A 443 13.95 -3.64 -7.19
C ILE A 443 15.17 -3.45 -6.31
N TYR A 444 15.13 -2.39 -5.51
CA TYR A 444 16.13 -2.04 -4.50
C TYR A 444 15.47 -2.03 -3.12
N SER A 445 16.26 -2.24 -2.08
CA SER A 445 15.87 -2.05 -0.68
C SER A 445 16.72 -0.96 -0.03
N PHE A 446 16.17 -0.27 0.96
CA PHE A 446 16.90 0.66 1.82
C PHE A 446 16.35 0.65 3.23
N GLU A 447 17.17 1.06 4.19
CA GLU A 447 16.71 1.28 5.56
C GLU A 447 15.85 2.55 5.62
N MET A 448 14.61 2.42 6.08
CA MET A 448 13.68 3.54 6.21
C MET A 448 14.15 4.48 7.32
N PRO A 449 14.32 5.79 7.06
CA PRO A 449 14.64 6.80 8.08
C PRO A 449 13.65 6.75 9.24
N GLU A 450 14.13 6.90 10.48
CA GLU A 450 13.32 6.69 11.68
C GLU A 450 12.05 7.56 11.71
N GLU A 451 12.18 8.81 11.29
CA GLU A 451 11.10 9.80 11.25
C GLU A 451 10.04 9.55 10.14
N LEU A 452 10.29 8.58 9.27
CA LEU A 452 9.39 8.14 8.18
C LEU A 452 8.83 6.74 8.43
N ARG A 453 9.23 6.08 9.54
CA ARG A 453 8.78 4.72 9.84
C ARG A 453 7.33 4.71 10.30
N PRO A 454 6.55 3.71 9.85
CA PRO A 454 5.22 3.43 10.40
C PRO A 454 5.35 2.83 11.81
N THR A 455 4.21 2.60 12.45
CA THR A 455 4.22 1.80 13.69
C THR A 455 4.61 0.36 13.36
N LYS A 456 5.65 -0.15 14.03
CA LYS A 456 6.07 -1.54 13.90
C LYS A 456 4.88 -2.48 14.07
N THR A 457 4.73 -3.44 13.17
CA THR A 457 3.73 -4.51 13.25
C THR A 457 4.46 -5.85 13.30
N LEU A 458 4.13 -6.67 14.29
CA LEU A 458 4.58 -8.05 14.38
C LEU A 458 3.57 -8.99 13.73
N TYR A 459 3.89 -10.27 13.73
CA TYR A 459 2.98 -11.30 13.27
C TYR A 459 3.08 -12.56 14.16
N PHE A 460 2.04 -13.36 14.14
CA PHE A 460 2.08 -14.72 14.63
C PHE A 460 1.72 -15.68 13.52
N GLU A 461 2.43 -16.80 13.50
CA GLU A 461 2.29 -17.89 12.53
C GLU A 461 2.19 -19.23 13.24
N GLY A 462 1.58 -20.21 12.62
CA GLY A 462 1.48 -21.56 13.17
C GLY A 462 0.44 -22.40 12.43
N ILE A 463 -0.04 -23.46 13.09
CA ILE A 463 -0.98 -24.42 12.52
C ILE A 463 -2.20 -24.57 13.42
N VAL A 464 -3.41 -24.52 12.85
CA VAL A 464 -4.65 -24.92 13.52
C VAL A 464 -4.93 -26.39 13.23
N TYR A 465 -5.13 -27.17 14.26
CA TYR A 465 -5.36 -28.61 14.11
C TYR A 465 -6.31 -29.16 15.18
N ASP A 466 -6.94 -30.29 14.88
CA ASP A 466 -7.72 -31.07 15.86
C ASP A 466 -6.79 -31.62 16.96
N ALA A 467 -7.07 -31.29 18.20
CA ALA A 467 -6.23 -31.66 19.35
C ALA A 467 -6.01 -33.18 19.49
N ILE A 468 -6.98 -33.99 19.04
CA ILE A 468 -6.96 -35.49 19.16
C ILE A 468 -6.36 -36.10 17.91
N THR A 469 -6.89 -35.80 16.73
CA THR A 469 -6.52 -36.48 15.48
C THR A 469 -5.33 -35.85 14.76
N LYS A 470 -4.92 -34.64 15.17
CA LYS A 470 -3.86 -33.82 14.56
C LYS A 470 -4.15 -33.39 13.11
N LYS A 471 -5.38 -33.53 12.64
CA LYS A 471 -5.79 -33.07 11.31
C LYS A 471 -5.84 -31.56 11.25
N PRO A 472 -5.34 -30.94 10.16
CA PRO A 472 -5.45 -29.51 9.94
C PRO A 472 -6.91 -29.03 9.93
N LEU A 473 -7.14 -27.80 10.42
CA LEU A 473 -8.45 -27.17 10.47
C LEU A 473 -8.40 -25.74 9.95
N ALA A 474 -9.46 -25.32 9.25
CA ALA A 474 -9.64 -23.94 8.80
C ALA A 474 -10.20 -23.06 9.93
N GLY A 475 -9.43 -22.89 11.01
CA GLY A 475 -9.82 -22.06 12.14
C GLY A 475 -9.99 -20.59 11.74
N LYS A 476 -11.05 -19.94 12.22
CA LYS A 476 -11.30 -18.51 12.05
C LYS A 476 -10.72 -17.74 13.22
N PHE A 477 -9.84 -16.80 12.93
CA PHE A 477 -9.15 -15.95 13.89
C PHE A 477 -9.91 -14.63 14.08
N GLN A 478 -10.04 -14.21 15.34
CA GLN A 478 -10.49 -12.88 15.72
C GLN A 478 -9.49 -12.33 16.74
N LEU A 479 -8.83 -11.24 16.40
CA LEU A 479 -7.98 -10.49 17.30
C LEU A 479 -8.76 -9.27 17.79
N ILE A 480 -8.99 -9.20 19.10
CA ILE A 480 -9.84 -8.18 19.72
C ILE A 480 -8.99 -7.33 20.67
N ASP A 481 -9.02 -6.02 20.49
CA ASP A 481 -8.42 -5.05 21.45
C ASP A 481 -9.19 -5.12 22.76
N LEU A 482 -8.52 -5.52 23.84
CA LEU A 482 -9.15 -5.72 25.16
C LEU A 482 -9.66 -4.41 25.78
N GLN A 483 -9.08 -3.27 25.43
CA GLN A 483 -9.49 -1.97 25.96
C GLN A 483 -10.76 -1.45 25.27
N SER A 484 -10.83 -1.55 23.95
CA SER A 484 -11.96 -1.02 23.18
C SER A 484 -13.05 -2.05 22.89
N GLY A 485 -12.75 -3.35 23.04
CA GLY A 485 -13.62 -4.46 22.64
C GLY A 485 -13.79 -4.59 21.12
N LYS A 486 -13.03 -3.85 20.32
CA LYS A 486 -13.13 -3.87 18.85
C LYS A 486 -12.29 -5.00 18.25
N GLU A 487 -12.85 -5.69 17.26
CA GLU A 487 -12.12 -6.61 16.40
C GLU A 487 -11.15 -5.83 15.52
N ILE A 488 -9.86 -6.20 15.57
CA ILE A 488 -8.77 -5.53 14.85
C ILE A 488 -8.36 -6.32 13.62
N VAL A 489 -8.38 -7.65 13.71
CA VAL A 489 -8.01 -8.55 12.63
C VAL A 489 -9.00 -9.71 12.56
N PHE A 490 -9.41 -10.02 11.34
CA PHE A 490 -10.15 -11.22 10.99
C PHE A 490 -9.34 -12.00 9.95
N SER A 491 -9.08 -13.28 10.20
CA SER A 491 -8.33 -14.15 9.29
C SER A 491 -8.83 -15.59 9.41
N GLU A 492 -8.44 -16.46 8.50
CA GLU A 492 -8.79 -17.89 8.50
C GLU A 492 -7.56 -18.72 8.17
N ALA A 493 -7.36 -19.83 8.86
CA ALA A 493 -6.31 -20.78 8.53
C ALA A 493 -6.56 -21.47 7.19
N ASP A 494 -5.50 -21.97 6.56
CA ASP A 494 -5.61 -22.73 5.31
C ASP A 494 -6.41 -24.02 5.53
N LYS A 495 -7.36 -24.30 4.64
CA LYS A 495 -8.25 -25.49 4.75
C LYS A 495 -7.52 -26.81 4.57
N ILE A 496 -6.35 -26.80 3.92
CA ILE A 496 -5.59 -28.00 3.57
C ILE A 496 -4.45 -28.21 4.56
N THR A 497 -3.70 -27.16 4.88
CA THR A 497 -2.50 -27.25 5.73
C THR A 497 -2.75 -26.83 7.18
N GLY A 498 -3.83 -26.09 7.47
CA GLY A 498 -4.08 -25.48 8.77
C GLY A 498 -3.18 -24.28 9.08
N GLU A 499 -2.25 -23.95 8.20
CA GLU A 499 -1.32 -22.85 8.38
C GLU A 499 -2.03 -21.50 8.41
N PHE A 500 -1.51 -20.61 9.22
CA PHE A 500 -1.98 -19.23 9.29
C PHE A 500 -0.83 -18.25 9.50
N LEU A 501 -1.06 -17.01 9.07
CA LEU A 501 -0.20 -15.88 9.29
C LEU A 501 -1.09 -14.67 9.58
N VAL A 502 -0.89 -14.03 10.73
CA VAL A 502 -1.76 -12.93 11.20
C VAL A 502 -0.90 -11.79 11.71
N SER A 503 -1.15 -10.58 11.24
CA SER A 503 -0.49 -9.37 11.73
C SER A 503 -0.94 -9.00 13.13
N LEU A 504 -0.01 -8.48 13.92
CA LEU A 504 -0.23 -8.12 15.32
C LEU A 504 0.29 -6.68 15.56
N PRO A 505 -0.60 -5.67 15.58
CA PRO A 505 -0.20 -4.31 15.91
C PRO A 505 0.34 -4.20 17.33
N LEU A 506 1.29 -3.29 17.56
CA LEU A 506 1.94 -3.12 18.87
C LEU A 506 1.19 -2.14 19.80
N ASN A 507 1.69 -2.02 21.04
CA ASN A 507 1.27 -1.05 22.05
C ASN A 507 -0.15 -1.26 22.63
N LYS A 508 -0.67 -2.48 22.59
CA LYS A 508 -1.98 -2.84 23.17
C LYS A 508 -1.99 -4.26 23.73
N SER A 509 -3.06 -4.59 24.45
CA SER A 509 -3.35 -5.97 24.88
C SER A 509 -4.51 -6.52 24.05
N TYR A 510 -4.36 -7.76 23.59
CA TYR A 510 -5.31 -8.41 22.69
C TYR A 510 -5.80 -9.75 23.23
N ALA A 511 -7.11 -10.01 23.01
CA ALA A 511 -7.64 -11.36 23.04
C ALA A 511 -7.59 -11.97 21.64
N LEU A 512 -6.95 -13.12 21.50
CA LEU A 512 -7.04 -13.96 20.32
C LEU A 512 -8.10 -15.02 20.57
N ASN A 513 -9.08 -15.11 19.67
CA ASN A 513 -10.05 -16.21 19.65
C ASN A 513 -9.95 -16.95 18.32
N VAL A 514 -9.87 -18.28 18.37
CA VAL A 514 -9.96 -19.14 17.19
C VAL A 514 -11.18 -20.03 17.31
N SER A 515 -11.99 -20.09 16.26
CA SER A 515 -13.22 -20.87 16.22
C SER A 515 -13.32 -21.74 14.97
N TYR A 516 -13.88 -22.93 15.13
CA TYR A 516 -14.22 -23.82 14.03
C TYR A 516 -15.49 -24.62 14.36
N PRO A 517 -16.41 -24.86 13.39
CA PRO A 517 -17.64 -25.60 13.64
C PRO A 517 -17.39 -27.01 14.20
N GLY A 518 -18.11 -27.37 15.28
CA GLY A 518 -17.94 -28.67 15.95
C GLY A 518 -16.82 -28.72 16.99
N TYR A 519 -16.18 -27.60 17.28
CA TYR A 519 -15.10 -27.46 18.27
C TYR A 519 -15.42 -26.38 19.29
N THR A 520 -14.81 -26.46 20.47
CA THR A 520 -14.74 -25.35 21.41
C THR A 520 -13.87 -24.23 20.82
N PHE A 521 -14.02 -22.99 21.26
CA PHE A 521 -13.12 -21.96 20.81
C PHE A 521 -11.78 -22.00 21.59
N TYR A 522 -10.69 -21.73 20.89
CA TYR A 522 -9.38 -21.52 21.51
C TYR A 522 -9.24 -20.05 21.89
N SER A 523 -8.60 -19.78 23.02
CA SER A 523 -8.37 -18.43 23.54
C SER A 523 -6.93 -18.24 24.00
N GLU A 524 -6.34 -17.09 23.67
CA GLU A 524 -5.01 -16.68 24.10
C GLU A 524 -4.98 -15.18 24.40
N ASN A 525 -4.04 -14.76 25.24
CA ASN A 525 -3.81 -13.36 25.58
C ASN A 525 -2.44 -12.89 25.11
N PHE A 526 -2.43 -11.77 24.38
CA PHE A 526 -1.20 -11.11 23.95
C PHE A 526 -1.09 -9.72 24.59
N ASN A 527 -0.11 -9.55 25.46
CA ASN A 527 0.24 -8.23 25.99
C ASN A 527 1.43 -7.67 25.18
N MET A 528 1.13 -6.69 24.30
CA MET A 528 2.09 -6.07 23.38
C MET A 528 2.54 -4.69 23.87
N LEU A 529 2.45 -4.41 25.17
CA LEU A 529 2.86 -3.12 25.76
C LEU A 529 4.38 -3.00 25.93
N ASP A 530 5.09 -4.11 26.10
CA ASP A 530 6.57 -4.16 26.16
C ASP A 530 7.09 -5.02 25.00
N THR A 531 7.57 -4.35 23.96
CA THR A 531 7.91 -4.97 22.66
C THR A 531 9.40 -4.91 22.33
N SER A 532 10.24 -4.43 23.23
CA SER A 532 11.65 -4.15 22.96
C SER A 532 12.45 -5.36 22.47
N ASN A 533 11.99 -6.60 22.71
CA ASN A 533 12.67 -7.85 22.34
C ASN A 533 11.78 -8.85 21.60
N LEU A 534 10.61 -8.45 21.06
CA LEU A 534 9.71 -9.38 20.41
C LEU A 534 10.11 -9.60 18.94
N SER A 535 10.33 -10.87 18.61
CA SER A 535 10.36 -11.42 17.26
C SER A 535 8.96 -11.93 16.85
N ALA A 536 8.84 -12.54 15.69
CA ALA A 536 7.66 -13.32 15.30
C ALA A 536 7.25 -14.33 16.39
N ILE A 537 5.94 -14.48 16.59
CA ILE A 537 5.41 -15.41 17.60
C ILE A 537 4.93 -16.66 16.85
N HIS A 538 5.51 -17.81 17.19
CA HIS A 538 4.99 -19.11 16.72
C HIS A 538 3.93 -19.61 17.71
N LEU A 539 2.71 -19.94 17.19
CA LEU A 539 1.57 -20.35 17.97
C LEU A 539 0.82 -21.50 17.28
N ASP A 540 0.97 -22.70 17.75
CA ASP A 540 0.14 -23.83 17.33
C ASP A 540 -1.18 -23.83 18.11
N VAL A 541 -2.30 -24.00 17.40
CA VAL A 541 -3.66 -23.90 17.94
C VAL A 541 -4.35 -25.27 17.94
N PRO A 542 -4.33 -26.00 19.07
CA PRO A 542 -5.05 -27.25 19.21
C PRO A 542 -6.54 -26.99 19.49
N MET A 543 -7.41 -27.27 18.54
CA MET A 543 -8.86 -27.14 18.71
C MET A 543 -9.43 -28.40 19.38
N VAL A 544 -10.22 -28.22 20.43
CA VAL A 544 -10.83 -29.32 21.19
C VAL A 544 -12.23 -29.61 20.65
N PRO A 545 -12.54 -30.85 20.18
CA PRO A 545 -13.88 -31.19 19.73
C PRO A 545 -14.95 -31.02 20.85
N ILE A 546 -16.16 -30.59 20.52
CA ILE A 546 -17.26 -30.44 21.50
C ILE A 546 -17.72 -31.77 22.14
N THR A 547 -17.24 -32.91 21.62
CA THR A 547 -17.46 -34.22 22.20
C THR A 547 -16.45 -34.57 23.31
N SER A 548 -15.42 -33.75 23.49
CA SER A 548 -14.38 -33.95 24.50
C SER A 548 -14.78 -33.32 25.83
N GLU A 549 -14.45 -33.96 26.92
CA GLU A 549 -14.61 -33.44 28.28
C GLU A 549 -13.35 -32.70 28.80
N GLN A 550 -12.37 -32.44 27.93
CA GLN A 550 -11.20 -31.66 28.31
C GLN A 550 -11.57 -30.24 28.73
N PRO A 551 -10.94 -29.69 29.78
CA PRO A 551 -11.15 -28.30 30.16
C PRO A 551 -10.63 -27.36 29.08
N ASN A 552 -11.31 -26.22 28.91
CA ASN A 552 -10.97 -25.18 27.98
C ASN A 552 -10.63 -23.91 28.74
N LEU A 553 -9.45 -23.37 28.52
CA LEU A 553 -8.96 -22.17 29.17
C LEU A 553 -9.75 -20.93 28.68
N LEU A 554 -10.12 -20.07 29.62
CA LEU A 554 -10.63 -18.72 29.37
C LEU A 554 -9.48 -17.73 29.65
N ALA A 555 -8.61 -17.55 28.64
CA ALA A 555 -7.32 -16.84 28.81
C ALA A 555 -7.47 -15.36 29.12
N ASN A 556 -8.61 -14.77 28.77
CA ASN A 556 -8.89 -13.35 28.93
C ASN A 556 -9.93 -13.05 30.04
N VAL A 557 -10.00 -13.89 31.07
CA VAL A 557 -10.82 -13.64 32.27
C VAL A 557 -9.93 -13.15 33.40
N PHE A 558 -10.07 -11.88 33.78
CA PHE A 558 -9.21 -11.18 34.72
C PHE A 558 -9.92 -10.77 36.00
N PHE A 559 -9.25 -10.94 37.11
CA PHE A 559 -9.69 -10.50 38.45
C PHE A 559 -8.60 -9.64 39.09
N ASP A 560 -9.00 -8.77 40.01
CA ASP A 560 -8.04 -8.12 40.89
C ASP A 560 -7.43 -9.10 41.89
N LEU A 561 -6.23 -8.77 42.38
CA LEU A 561 -5.54 -9.61 43.36
C LEU A 561 -6.41 -9.82 44.62
N GLY A 562 -6.62 -11.07 45.00
CA GLY A 562 -7.44 -11.45 46.14
C GLY A 562 -8.93 -11.17 46.01
N LYS A 563 -9.43 -10.76 44.84
CA LYS A 563 -10.84 -10.46 44.59
C LYS A 563 -11.47 -11.40 43.58
N ALA A 564 -12.81 -11.46 43.57
CA ALA A 564 -13.61 -12.20 42.61
C ALA A 564 -14.41 -11.30 41.68
N ASN A 565 -14.17 -9.98 41.66
CA ASN A 565 -14.82 -9.06 40.73
C ASN A 565 -14.14 -9.12 39.37
N LEU A 566 -14.95 -9.28 38.32
CA LEU A 566 -14.46 -9.27 36.92
C LEU A 566 -13.97 -7.86 36.54
N ARG A 567 -12.86 -7.81 35.85
CA ARG A 567 -12.43 -6.59 35.15
C ARG A 567 -13.18 -6.44 33.82
N ASN A 568 -13.29 -5.22 33.32
CA ASN A 568 -14.02 -4.92 32.08
C ASN A 568 -13.50 -5.69 30.87
N GLU A 569 -12.21 -5.90 30.78
CA GLU A 569 -11.53 -6.63 29.70
C GLU A 569 -12.00 -8.10 29.62
N SER A 570 -12.48 -8.67 30.73
CA SER A 570 -12.99 -10.05 30.81
C SER A 570 -14.29 -10.23 30.02
N PHE A 571 -15.05 -9.18 29.79
CA PHE A 571 -16.34 -9.31 29.08
C PHE A 571 -16.18 -9.67 27.63
N VAL A 572 -15.03 -9.39 27.00
CA VAL A 572 -14.71 -9.85 25.62
C VAL A 572 -14.80 -11.38 25.57
N GLU A 573 -14.08 -12.04 26.46
CA GLU A 573 -14.04 -13.51 26.53
C GLU A 573 -15.37 -14.13 26.94
N LEU A 574 -16.00 -13.55 27.95
CA LEU A 574 -17.27 -14.07 28.47
C LEU A 574 -18.43 -13.94 27.47
N ASN A 575 -18.47 -12.85 26.70
CA ASN A 575 -19.43 -12.73 25.60
C ASN A 575 -19.18 -13.78 24.52
N LYS A 576 -17.92 -14.12 24.22
CA LYS A 576 -17.60 -15.20 23.28
C LYS A 576 -18.09 -16.55 23.77
N LEU A 577 -17.97 -16.84 25.09
CA LEU A 577 -18.50 -18.05 25.69
C LEU A 577 -20.04 -18.07 25.66
N VAL A 578 -20.69 -16.91 25.90
CA VAL A 578 -22.15 -16.80 25.75
C VAL A 578 -22.60 -17.09 24.33
N ASP A 579 -21.96 -16.49 23.33
CA ASP A 579 -22.24 -16.72 21.90
C ASP A 579 -22.03 -18.20 21.53
N PHE A 580 -20.98 -18.83 22.02
CA PHE A 580 -20.71 -20.26 21.84
C PHE A 580 -21.85 -21.13 22.40
N LEU A 581 -22.32 -20.85 23.62
CA LEU A 581 -23.41 -21.57 24.28
C LEU A 581 -24.77 -21.32 23.59
N GLN A 582 -25.02 -20.14 23.07
CA GLN A 582 -26.24 -19.82 22.31
C GLN A 582 -26.28 -20.56 20.98
N LYS A 583 -25.14 -20.67 20.29
CA LYS A 583 -25.02 -21.44 19.03
C LYS A 583 -25.08 -22.96 19.24
N ASN A 584 -24.84 -23.44 20.47
CA ASN A 584 -24.84 -24.85 20.83
C ASN A 584 -25.81 -25.10 22.00
N PRO A 585 -27.14 -25.04 21.80
CA PRO A 585 -28.15 -25.04 22.88
C PRO A 585 -28.21 -26.34 23.69
N SER A 586 -27.69 -27.45 23.15
CA SER A 586 -27.65 -28.75 23.83
C SER A 586 -26.48 -28.92 24.81
N LEU A 587 -25.48 -28.04 24.74
CA LEU A 587 -24.30 -28.15 25.59
C LEU A 587 -24.57 -27.59 27.00
N SER A 588 -24.05 -28.29 28.01
CA SER A 588 -23.95 -27.85 29.39
C SER A 588 -22.50 -27.74 29.80
N ILE A 589 -22.17 -26.83 30.70
CA ILE A 589 -20.79 -26.58 31.16
C ILE A 589 -20.64 -26.50 32.66
N GLU A 590 -19.46 -26.90 33.14
CA GLU A 590 -18.95 -26.52 34.47
C GLU A 590 -17.92 -25.40 34.28
N ILE A 591 -18.07 -24.31 35.04
CA ILE A 591 -17.08 -23.22 35.12
C ILE A 591 -16.17 -23.52 36.31
N SER A 592 -14.87 -23.61 36.05
CA SER A 592 -13.87 -24.01 37.01
C SER A 592 -12.92 -22.86 37.36
N GLY A 593 -12.75 -22.58 38.65
CA GLY A 593 -11.80 -21.57 39.15
C GLY A 593 -10.58 -22.23 39.82
N HIS A 594 -9.40 -21.71 39.55
CA HIS A 594 -8.13 -22.19 40.11
C HIS A 594 -7.27 -21.06 40.67
N THR A 595 -6.44 -21.38 41.67
CA THR A 595 -5.41 -20.51 42.23
C THR A 595 -4.03 -21.14 42.08
N ASP A 596 -2.99 -20.36 42.32
CA ASP A 596 -1.67 -20.94 42.62
C ASP A 596 -1.62 -21.48 44.07
N ASN A 597 -0.49 -22.08 44.43
CA ASN A 597 -0.29 -22.72 45.73
C ASN A 597 0.17 -21.76 46.84
N ARG A 598 0.19 -20.45 46.61
CA ARG A 598 0.59 -19.44 47.58
C ARG A 598 -0.59 -19.06 48.49
N GLY A 599 -0.36 -19.03 49.80
CA GLY A 599 -1.37 -18.71 50.81
C GLY A 599 -2.09 -19.93 51.40
N ASP A 600 -3.14 -19.69 52.21
CA ASP A 600 -3.94 -20.71 52.86
C ASP A 600 -4.84 -21.48 51.86
N ALA A 601 -4.87 -22.81 51.99
CA ALA A 601 -5.61 -23.68 51.06
C ALA A 601 -7.12 -23.46 51.08
N ASN A 602 -7.71 -23.18 52.25
CA ASN A 602 -9.15 -22.93 52.39
C ASN A 602 -9.51 -21.55 51.81
N VAL A 603 -8.66 -20.55 52.01
CA VAL A 603 -8.81 -19.22 51.39
C VAL A 603 -8.75 -19.32 49.89
N ASN A 604 -7.80 -20.10 49.35
CA ASN A 604 -7.66 -20.34 47.91
C ASN A 604 -8.87 -21.08 47.34
N LEU A 605 -9.39 -22.08 48.04
CA LEU A 605 -10.59 -22.82 47.66
C LEU A 605 -11.82 -21.88 47.60
N GLN A 606 -12.00 -21.05 48.63
CA GLN A 606 -13.10 -20.08 48.68
C GLN A 606 -12.97 -19.04 47.53
N LEU A 607 -11.79 -18.45 47.35
CA LEU A 607 -11.53 -17.45 46.32
C LEU A 607 -11.80 -18.01 44.92
N SER A 608 -11.33 -19.23 44.64
CA SER A 608 -11.58 -19.87 43.34
C SER A 608 -13.07 -20.17 43.10
N THR A 609 -13.79 -20.58 44.15
CA THR A 609 -15.24 -20.80 44.12
C THR A 609 -15.99 -19.50 43.81
N ASP A 610 -15.62 -18.39 44.49
CA ASP A 610 -16.26 -17.09 44.30
C ASP A 610 -16.00 -16.54 42.85
N ARG A 611 -14.80 -16.74 42.34
CA ARG A 611 -14.47 -16.38 40.94
C ARG A 611 -15.29 -17.20 39.92
N ALA A 612 -15.36 -18.51 40.06
CA ALA A 612 -16.19 -19.36 39.21
C ALA A 612 -17.68 -18.98 39.28
N LYS A 613 -18.17 -18.65 40.49
CA LYS A 613 -19.54 -18.17 40.72
C LYS A 613 -19.81 -16.82 40.05
N THR A 614 -18.86 -15.90 40.05
CA THR A 614 -19.00 -14.60 39.37
C THR A 614 -19.14 -14.77 37.85
N VAL A 615 -18.29 -15.62 37.24
CA VAL A 615 -18.40 -15.97 35.81
C VAL A 615 -19.73 -16.65 35.51
N TYR A 616 -20.14 -17.64 36.30
CA TYR A 616 -21.46 -18.30 36.20
C TYR A 616 -22.60 -17.27 36.23
N SER A 617 -22.59 -16.34 37.21
CA SER A 617 -23.62 -15.34 37.35
C SER A 617 -23.69 -14.40 36.14
N TYR A 618 -22.54 -14.05 35.57
CA TYR A 618 -22.48 -13.25 34.35
C TYR A 618 -23.13 -13.99 33.16
N ILE A 619 -22.77 -15.24 32.93
CA ILE A 619 -23.31 -16.04 31.80
C ILE A 619 -24.83 -16.25 31.98
N LEU A 620 -25.29 -16.50 33.20
CA LEU A 620 -26.67 -16.62 33.55
C LEU A 620 -27.45 -15.30 33.22
N SER A 621 -26.86 -14.14 33.58
CA SER A 621 -27.44 -12.81 33.28
C SER A 621 -27.59 -12.51 31.80
N LYS A 622 -26.87 -13.25 30.92
CA LYS A 622 -26.94 -13.15 29.46
C LYS A 622 -27.98 -14.12 28.85
N GLY A 623 -28.82 -14.76 29.67
CA GLY A 623 -29.93 -15.57 29.21
C GLY A 623 -29.61 -17.03 28.92
N ILE A 624 -28.46 -17.55 29.33
CA ILE A 624 -28.21 -18.98 29.29
C ILE A 624 -28.96 -19.69 30.42
N ASP A 625 -29.67 -20.79 30.09
CA ASP A 625 -30.46 -21.55 31.05
C ASP A 625 -29.60 -22.06 32.21
N GLN A 626 -30.07 -21.83 33.46
CA GLN A 626 -29.42 -22.28 34.67
C GLN A 626 -29.14 -23.79 34.71
N LYS A 627 -30.02 -24.61 34.10
CA LYS A 627 -29.85 -26.06 34.04
C LYS A 627 -28.61 -26.51 33.24
N ARG A 628 -28.10 -25.61 32.40
CA ARG A 628 -26.94 -25.86 31.57
C ARG A 628 -25.63 -25.41 32.20
N LEU A 629 -25.66 -24.79 33.38
CA LEU A 629 -24.54 -24.15 34.01
C LEU A 629 -24.31 -24.73 35.41
N THR A 630 -23.07 -25.10 35.69
CA THR A 630 -22.56 -25.36 37.05
C THR A 630 -21.25 -24.59 37.26
N TYR A 631 -20.85 -24.45 38.51
CA TYR A 631 -19.56 -23.84 38.84
C TYR A 631 -18.88 -24.56 40.00
N LYS A 632 -17.54 -24.55 40.02
CA LYS A 632 -16.72 -25.17 41.05
C LYS A 632 -15.38 -24.48 41.22
N GLY A 633 -14.97 -24.26 42.46
CA GLY A 633 -13.62 -23.87 42.82
C GLY A 633 -12.75 -25.09 43.13
N TYR A 634 -11.54 -25.12 42.63
CA TYR A 634 -10.58 -26.18 42.88
C TYR A 634 -9.38 -25.72 43.71
N GLY A 635 -9.30 -24.41 44.08
CA GLY A 635 -8.15 -23.87 44.74
C GLY A 635 -6.86 -24.18 44.00
N SER A 636 -5.84 -24.62 44.69
CA SER A 636 -4.55 -25.03 44.14
C SER A 636 -4.42 -26.55 43.89
N SER A 637 -5.54 -27.32 43.97
CA SER A 637 -5.50 -28.80 43.89
C SER A 637 -5.26 -29.35 42.46
N GLN A 638 -5.47 -28.52 41.43
CA GLN A 638 -5.30 -28.91 40.03
C GLN A 638 -4.36 -27.90 39.32
N PRO A 639 -3.07 -27.89 39.62
CA PRO A 639 -2.14 -26.97 38.99
C PRO A 639 -1.80 -27.44 37.57
N ILE A 640 -1.53 -26.48 36.66
CA ILE A 640 -0.89 -26.74 35.34
C ILE A 640 0.59 -26.98 35.56
N ASN A 641 1.24 -26.12 36.35
CA ASN A 641 2.64 -26.26 36.76
C ASN A 641 2.69 -26.69 38.22
N SER A 642 3.25 -27.89 38.49
CA SER A 642 3.39 -28.38 39.86
C SER A 642 4.36 -27.56 40.69
N VAL A 643 4.33 -27.70 41.98
CA VAL A 643 5.28 -27.01 42.89
C VAL A 643 6.71 -27.43 42.55
N GLU A 644 6.91 -28.72 42.25
CA GLU A 644 8.20 -29.32 41.89
C GLU A 644 8.71 -28.74 40.56
N ASP A 645 7.83 -28.53 39.59
CA ASP A 645 8.22 -27.97 38.28
C ASP A 645 8.57 -26.48 38.42
N ILE A 646 7.78 -25.71 39.19
CA ILE A 646 8.09 -24.29 39.44
C ILE A 646 9.42 -24.15 40.21
N ALA A 647 9.72 -25.06 41.13
CA ALA A 647 10.99 -25.02 41.86
C ALA A 647 12.22 -25.23 40.96
N LYS A 648 12.09 -25.92 39.84
CA LYS A 648 13.17 -26.14 38.87
C LYS A 648 13.42 -24.91 37.98
N ILE A 649 12.52 -23.95 37.94
CA ILE A 649 12.65 -22.72 37.13
C ILE A 649 13.71 -21.81 37.74
N THR A 650 14.64 -21.30 36.96
CA THR A 650 15.81 -20.56 37.47
C THR A 650 15.57 -19.05 37.65
N THR A 651 14.61 -18.46 36.91
CA THR A 651 14.36 -17.02 36.97
C THR A 651 13.03 -16.71 37.65
N GLU A 652 12.99 -15.66 38.49
CA GLU A 652 11.78 -15.25 39.21
C GLU A 652 10.64 -14.84 38.23
N VAL A 653 10.99 -14.24 37.09
CA VAL A 653 10.00 -13.88 36.04
C VAL A 653 9.31 -15.12 35.49
N ALA A 654 10.06 -16.17 35.17
CA ALA A 654 9.50 -17.43 34.66
C ALA A 654 8.71 -18.19 35.77
N LYS A 655 9.14 -18.14 37.02
CA LYS A 655 8.35 -18.67 38.14
C LYS A 655 7.00 -17.96 38.29
N GLU A 656 7.00 -16.61 38.25
CA GLU A 656 5.76 -15.85 38.34
C GLU A 656 4.82 -16.16 37.17
N LYS A 657 5.36 -16.31 35.96
CA LYS A 657 4.59 -16.76 34.81
C LYS A 657 3.94 -18.14 35.03
N ALA A 658 4.67 -19.11 35.59
CA ALA A 658 4.14 -20.43 35.95
C ALA A 658 3.04 -20.35 37.03
N HIS A 659 3.20 -19.51 38.04
CA HIS A 659 2.15 -19.22 39.03
C HIS A 659 0.93 -18.58 38.39
N GLN A 660 1.14 -17.64 37.46
CA GLN A 660 0.05 -17.01 36.70
C GLN A 660 -0.76 -18.00 35.89
N MET A 661 -0.12 -18.99 35.27
CA MET A 661 -0.81 -20.07 34.54
C MET A 661 -1.68 -20.93 35.48
N ASN A 662 -1.28 -21.11 36.70
CA ASN A 662 -2.09 -21.82 37.71
C ASN A 662 -3.31 -20.99 38.17
N ARG A 663 -3.24 -19.65 38.19
CA ARG A 663 -4.36 -18.73 38.45
C ARG A 663 -5.22 -18.54 37.22
N ARG A 664 -6.15 -19.43 37.00
CA ARG A 664 -6.94 -19.47 35.75
C ARG A 664 -8.42 -19.75 35.98
N THR A 665 -9.21 -19.43 34.98
CA THR A 665 -10.59 -19.84 34.83
C THR A 665 -10.72 -20.74 33.60
N GLU A 666 -11.46 -21.82 33.73
CA GLU A 666 -11.72 -22.80 32.66
C GLU A 666 -13.21 -23.05 32.55
N TYR A 667 -13.64 -23.63 31.43
CA TYR A 667 -14.93 -24.29 31.34
C TYR A 667 -14.73 -25.73 30.81
N LYS A 668 -15.57 -26.64 31.28
CA LYS A 668 -15.60 -28.03 30.87
C LYS A 668 -16.98 -28.38 30.36
N LEU A 669 -17.06 -29.07 29.21
CA LEU A 669 -18.31 -29.58 28.69
C LEU A 669 -18.79 -30.75 29.57
N LEU A 670 -20.09 -30.74 29.90
CA LEU A 670 -20.76 -31.82 30.64
C LEU A 670 -21.59 -32.64 29.65
N LYS A 671 -21.60 -33.97 29.87
CA LYS A 671 -22.45 -34.89 29.12
C LYS A 671 -23.91 -34.78 29.49
#